data_3b8d2b89994cad233403fc89676f794c
#
_entry.id   3b8d2b89994cad233403fc89676f794c
#
_cell.length_a   1.000
_cell.length_b   1.000
_cell.length_c   1.000
_cell.angle_alpha   90.00
_cell.angle_beta   90.00
_cell.angle_gamma   90.00
#
_symmetry.space_group_name_H-M   'P 1'
#
loop_
_entity.id
_entity.type
_entity.pdbx_description
1 polymer ?
#
loop_
_entity_poly.entity_id
_entity_poly.type
_entity_poly.pdbx_seq_one_letter_code
_entity_poly.pdbx_strand_id
1 'polypeptide(L)'
;MNFTKTILAFGLAAAATASAAQYEAENATLSGDAASGTSTEASGGKYVKMNGGDITFSNVSIDKAGQYTITIHYMNNYGGDKINNVEVGGTSSQVSFPVTEKGKFTDVETVLALAAGENTIAITNSWGWIDVDYIDVSPYQAKAFDLCNAPVTKTATPSAVKLYNFLVNNFGKKTISGVMTGNMDNYTMGDATQHEDVQTVYKYGGKYPALVGVDLMNATGANKDQDWFKEYTEKTVDIAKNIWAKGGIPAITWHWRPGEEVEFYTVNGNKTNNTDFDFSTAFLKGTTTWDTLSTAYKAITGDIDLVSEIFLDLQKAGVAAIFRPLHESGGSWFWWSTNTGKQFAALYQLVYERMVFKNGVNNLVWDFNPQDASKISWTPGETYYDVLSVDIYNKANDHQSNSATFIDFTNKGGTNKIISLSENGPIPDVDNMYNEGATWSWWMPWYDSWGSDKHISQTSASVWQKNLADERIITLDEMPGWDNYNEAASATKVCATSTANAKYGAGSAEEVKNLMMAVTYTTLNDSGANIELQKVPNLTGAKTVSLKITNNGSGGADNGIWVGLAFVRNGMKDDAWTWEMSTSTGCWINDGATTTCEFDITKYEDDDKVEHPIDLDNLFSVTLMVAAVGFEGTVIFDDLVADNGKVISAFDKKTELFTAATQSKGHIAKIELVDETGKSAAIKPVAAASAAAKLSVSGKTVSLTTAKAGMAAIEVFGMNGKRVATLYKGNLAAGTSAFSLADMPKGRYIVRVKGAGLATTQPILVK
;
A
#
# COMPACT_ATOMS: atom_id res chain seq x y z
N MET A 1 -21.54 -30.53 -56.74
CA MET A 1 -20.52 -31.15 -55.87
C MET A 1 -20.91 -30.88 -54.42
N ASN A 2 -21.39 -31.92 -53.75
CA ASN A 2 -21.85 -31.86 -52.38
C ASN A 2 -20.63 -31.92 -51.43
N PHE A 3 -20.42 -30.91 -50.61
CA PHE A 3 -19.50 -30.97 -49.48
C PHE A 3 -20.24 -31.46 -48.24
N THR A 4 -19.95 -32.67 -47.85
CA THR A 4 -20.39 -33.30 -46.59
C THR A 4 -19.65 -32.67 -45.44
N LYS A 5 -20.36 -32.00 -44.52
CA LYS A 5 -19.81 -31.53 -43.24
C LYS A 5 -19.66 -32.71 -42.31
N THR A 6 -18.43 -33.10 -42.03
CA THR A 6 -18.10 -34.05 -40.97
C THR A 6 -18.15 -33.31 -39.64
N ILE A 7 -19.15 -33.62 -38.82
CA ILE A 7 -19.23 -33.18 -37.43
C ILE A 7 -18.34 -34.14 -36.64
N LEU A 8 -17.19 -33.63 -36.15
CA LEU A 8 -16.43 -34.34 -35.13
C LEU A 8 -17.16 -34.17 -33.78
N ALA A 9 -17.77 -35.24 -33.33
CA ALA A 9 -18.29 -35.34 -31.97
C ALA A 9 -17.09 -35.52 -31.03
N PHE A 10 -16.80 -34.48 -30.25
CA PHE A 10 -15.95 -34.63 -29.07
C PHE A 10 -16.70 -35.51 -28.07
N GLY A 11 -16.20 -36.70 -27.85
CA GLY A 11 -16.65 -37.56 -26.79
C GLY A 11 -16.30 -36.93 -25.45
N LEU A 12 -17.31 -36.64 -24.64
CA LEU A 12 -17.14 -36.40 -23.22
C LEU A 12 -16.57 -37.71 -22.62
N ALA A 13 -15.26 -37.76 -22.38
CA ALA A 13 -14.70 -38.73 -21.47
C ALA A 13 -15.26 -38.42 -20.09
N ALA A 14 -16.11 -39.28 -19.57
CA ALA A 14 -16.50 -39.23 -18.17
C ALA A 14 -15.20 -39.38 -17.35
N ALA A 15 -14.77 -38.34 -16.70
CA ALA A 15 -13.72 -38.41 -15.69
C ALA A 15 -14.23 -39.38 -14.61
N ALA A 16 -13.65 -40.57 -14.54
CA ALA A 16 -13.80 -41.40 -13.37
C ALA A 16 -13.26 -40.59 -12.21
N THR A 17 -14.10 -40.22 -11.25
CA THR A 17 -13.68 -39.64 -9.98
C THR A 17 -12.84 -40.72 -9.28
N ALA A 18 -11.50 -40.61 -9.36
CA ALA A 18 -10.63 -41.41 -8.52
C ALA A 18 -11.01 -41.09 -7.07
N SER A 19 -11.42 -42.10 -6.31
CA SER A 19 -11.74 -41.90 -4.89
C SER A 19 -10.44 -41.54 -4.15
N ALA A 20 -10.54 -40.64 -3.19
CA ALA A 20 -9.43 -40.36 -2.30
C ALA A 20 -9.00 -41.64 -1.58
N ALA A 21 -7.70 -41.89 -1.49
CA ALA A 21 -7.16 -43.00 -0.71
C ALA A 21 -6.77 -42.48 0.66
N GLN A 22 -7.36 -43.04 1.72
CA GLN A 22 -7.13 -42.69 3.11
C GLN A 22 -6.00 -43.50 3.73
N TYR A 23 -5.13 -42.85 4.46
CA TYR A 23 -4.00 -43.43 5.16
C TYR A 23 -4.06 -42.96 6.64
N GLU A 24 -4.36 -43.93 7.54
CA GLU A 24 -4.47 -43.71 9.00
C GLU A 24 -3.10 -43.41 9.61
N ALA A 25 -3.02 -42.37 10.45
CA ALA A 25 -1.77 -41.93 11.06
C ALA A 25 -1.19 -42.94 12.05
N GLU A 26 -2.04 -43.69 12.77
CA GLU A 26 -1.58 -44.76 13.66
C GLU A 26 -0.92 -45.94 12.94
N ASN A 27 -1.11 -46.08 11.62
CA ASN A 27 -0.47 -47.09 10.79
C ASN A 27 0.83 -46.57 10.13
N ALA A 28 1.13 -45.27 10.30
CA ALA A 28 2.34 -44.64 9.79
C ALA A 28 3.57 -44.98 10.66
N THR A 29 4.74 -44.73 10.12
CA THR A 29 5.99 -44.79 10.90
C THR A 29 6.14 -43.52 11.71
N LEU A 30 6.31 -43.64 13.01
CA LEU A 30 6.48 -42.54 13.94
C LEU A 30 7.95 -42.36 14.34
N SER A 31 8.40 -41.13 14.45
CA SER A 31 9.76 -40.80 14.94
C SER A 31 9.68 -39.76 16.06
N GLY A 32 10.81 -39.62 16.79
CA GLY A 32 10.89 -38.68 17.91
C GLY A 32 9.85 -39.00 19.00
N ASP A 33 9.15 -37.96 19.47
CA ASP A 33 8.17 -38.07 20.55
C ASP A 33 6.71 -38.31 20.04
N ALA A 34 6.56 -38.60 18.74
CA ALA A 34 5.26 -38.92 18.16
C ALA A 34 4.67 -40.22 18.77
N ALA A 35 3.42 -40.17 19.21
CA ALA A 35 2.79 -41.27 19.92
C ALA A 35 1.29 -41.41 19.61
N SER A 36 0.79 -42.66 19.57
CA SER A 36 -0.64 -42.91 19.37
C SER A 36 -1.48 -42.37 20.53
N GLY A 37 -2.67 -41.83 20.18
CA GLY A 37 -3.73 -41.42 21.10
C GLY A 37 -5.04 -42.14 20.76
N THR A 38 -6.06 -41.93 21.59
CA THR A 38 -7.43 -42.44 21.36
C THR A 38 -8.45 -41.34 21.47
N SER A 39 -9.43 -41.32 20.59
CA SER A 39 -10.56 -40.40 20.61
C SER A 39 -11.76 -41.02 19.93
N THR A 40 -12.95 -40.81 20.42
CA THR A 40 -14.20 -41.20 19.74
C THR A 40 -14.52 -40.35 18.50
N GLU A 41 -13.83 -39.25 18.34
CA GLU A 41 -13.96 -38.34 17.22
C GLU A 41 -12.97 -38.69 16.07
N ALA A 42 -12.00 -39.56 16.33
CA ALA A 42 -11.03 -40.00 15.34
C ALA A 42 -11.52 -41.21 14.55
N SER A 43 -11.10 -41.33 13.31
CA SER A 43 -11.29 -42.52 12.46
C SER A 43 -10.72 -43.74 13.16
N GLY A 44 -11.45 -44.84 13.16
CA GLY A 44 -11.00 -46.05 13.88
C GLY A 44 -10.81 -45.88 15.40
N GLY A 45 -11.10 -44.70 15.96
CA GLY A 45 -10.94 -44.38 17.39
C GLY A 45 -9.50 -44.10 17.81
N LYS A 46 -8.56 -43.92 16.89
CA LYS A 46 -7.13 -43.67 17.15
C LYS A 46 -6.64 -42.48 16.33
N TYR A 47 -5.59 -41.86 16.80
CA TYR A 47 -4.88 -40.77 16.12
C TYR A 47 -3.42 -40.72 16.59
N VAL A 48 -2.58 -39.88 16.01
CA VAL A 48 -1.20 -39.66 16.42
C VAL A 48 -1.02 -38.24 16.94
N LYS A 49 -0.44 -38.12 18.15
CA LYS A 49 0.08 -36.88 18.73
C LYS A 49 1.49 -36.67 18.21
N MET A 50 1.77 -35.60 17.50
CA MET A 50 3.12 -35.34 17.02
C MET A 50 4.12 -35.09 18.16
N ASN A 51 3.77 -34.30 19.18
CA ASN A 51 4.61 -34.01 20.37
C ASN A 51 6.06 -33.58 20.02
N GLY A 52 6.27 -33.01 18.84
CA GLY A 52 7.59 -32.68 18.33
C GLY A 52 8.31 -33.77 17.54
N GLY A 53 7.67 -34.92 17.31
CA GLY A 53 8.15 -35.96 16.40
C GLY A 53 7.48 -35.86 15.02
N ASP A 54 7.78 -36.81 14.13
CA ASP A 54 7.31 -36.85 12.75
C ASP A 54 6.39 -38.05 12.51
N ILE A 55 5.53 -37.94 11.49
CA ILE A 55 4.62 -38.99 11.02
C ILE A 55 4.94 -39.26 9.55
N THR A 56 5.37 -40.49 9.21
CA THR A 56 5.74 -40.88 7.85
C THR A 56 4.82 -41.94 7.31
N PHE A 57 4.02 -41.60 6.32
CA PHE A 57 3.14 -42.49 5.57
C PHE A 57 3.94 -43.10 4.42
N SER A 58 4.26 -44.39 4.53
CA SER A 58 4.91 -45.14 3.48
C SER A 58 3.89 -45.87 2.61
N ASN A 59 4.31 -46.28 1.43
CA ASN A 59 3.47 -47.06 0.47
C ASN A 59 2.20 -46.30 0.03
N VAL A 60 2.31 -44.97 -0.13
CA VAL A 60 1.24 -44.19 -0.78
C VAL A 60 1.28 -44.48 -2.28
N SER A 61 0.38 -45.34 -2.73
CA SER A 61 0.38 -45.87 -4.09
C SER A 61 -0.39 -44.93 -5.05
N ILE A 62 0.27 -44.50 -6.11
CA ILE A 62 -0.23 -43.56 -7.10
C ILE A 62 -0.17 -44.15 -8.48
N ASP A 63 -1.30 -44.22 -9.18
CA ASP A 63 -1.39 -44.82 -10.51
C ASP A 63 -0.68 -43.96 -11.59
N LYS A 64 -0.78 -42.66 -11.50
CA LYS A 64 -0.24 -41.72 -12.48
C LYS A 64 0.47 -40.53 -11.78
N ALA A 65 1.70 -40.27 -12.19
CA ALA A 65 2.43 -39.09 -11.72
C ALA A 65 1.63 -37.80 -12.00
N GLY A 66 1.64 -36.87 -11.05
CA GLY A 66 0.94 -35.58 -11.16
C GLY A 66 0.82 -34.86 -9.85
N GLN A 67 0.02 -33.82 -9.84
CA GLN A 67 -0.30 -33.05 -8.62
C GLN A 67 -1.43 -33.75 -7.85
N TYR A 68 -1.25 -33.85 -6.54
CA TYR A 68 -2.22 -34.48 -5.65
C TYR A 68 -2.51 -33.55 -4.47
N THR A 69 -3.79 -33.44 -4.12
CA THR A 69 -4.21 -32.83 -2.87
C THR A 69 -3.99 -33.84 -1.75
N ILE A 70 -3.25 -33.41 -0.74
CA ILE A 70 -3.06 -34.13 0.51
C ILE A 70 -3.90 -33.39 1.54
N THR A 71 -5.05 -33.97 1.90
CA THR A 71 -5.93 -33.47 2.94
C THR A 71 -5.52 -34.11 4.26
N ILE A 72 -5.16 -33.33 5.24
CA ILE A 72 -4.72 -33.77 6.56
C ILE A 72 -5.84 -33.53 7.57
N HIS A 73 -6.43 -34.61 8.10
CA HIS A 73 -7.42 -34.54 9.16
C HIS A 73 -6.70 -34.41 10.50
N TYR A 74 -6.81 -33.24 11.13
CA TYR A 74 -5.99 -32.89 12.30
C TYR A 74 -6.80 -32.22 13.39
N MET A 75 -6.24 -32.20 14.58
CA MET A 75 -6.72 -31.44 15.73
C MET A 75 -5.57 -30.60 16.32
N ASN A 76 -5.81 -29.30 16.53
CA ASN A 76 -4.87 -28.41 17.21
C ASN A 76 -5.51 -27.82 18.47
N ASN A 77 -5.26 -28.43 19.62
CA ASN A 77 -5.68 -27.99 20.95
C ASN A 77 -4.57 -27.30 21.76
N TYR A 78 -3.43 -26.99 21.11
CA TYR A 78 -2.20 -26.56 21.81
C TYR A 78 -2.02 -25.04 21.87
N GLY A 79 -3.04 -24.28 21.48
CA GLY A 79 -3.06 -22.81 21.53
C GLY A 79 -2.22 -22.16 20.42
N GLY A 80 -2.82 -21.22 19.70
CA GLY A 80 -2.22 -20.59 18.53
C GLY A 80 -2.10 -21.50 17.32
N ASP A 81 -2.01 -20.92 16.13
CA ASP A 81 -1.77 -21.67 14.90
C ASP A 81 -0.41 -22.35 14.93
N LYS A 82 -0.32 -23.55 14.36
CA LYS A 82 0.92 -24.33 14.26
C LYS A 82 1.38 -24.41 12.82
N ILE A 83 2.68 -24.57 12.61
CA ILE A 83 3.27 -24.71 11.28
C ILE A 83 4.13 -25.96 11.29
N ASN A 84 3.86 -26.87 10.35
CA ASN A 84 4.67 -28.06 10.12
C ASN A 84 4.91 -28.22 8.62
N ASN A 85 5.85 -29.08 8.24
CA ASN A 85 6.14 -29.35 6.84
C ASN A 85 5.47 -30.65 6.40
N VAL A 86 5.01 -30.67 5.14
CA VAL A 86 4.61 -31.90 4.44
C VAL A 86 5.61 -32.15 3.33
N GLU A 87 6.25 -33.32 3.37
CA GLU A 87 7.41 -33.64 2.53
C GLU A 87 7.14 -34.87 1.65
N VAL A 88 7.56 -34.75 0.38
CA VAL A 88 7.49 -35.84 -0.61
C VAL A 88 8.72 -35.76 -1.51
N GLY A 89 9.47 -36.84 -1.62
CA GLY A 89 10.56 -36.93 -2.61
C GLY A 89 11.64 -35.86 -2.52
N GLY A 90 11.83 -35.25 -1.33
CA GLY A 90 12.75 -34.14 -1.11
C GLY A 90 12.13 -32.75 -1.35
N THR A 91 10.90 -32.65 -1.78
CA THR A 91 10.12 -31.40 -1.85
C THR A 91 9.36 -31.22 -0.54
N SER A 92 9.42 -30.05 0.04
CA SER A 92 8.75 -29.70 1.31
C SER A 92 7.76 -28.55 1.09
N SER A 93 6.55 -28.68 1.62
CA SER A 93 5.53 -27.63 1.69
C SER A 93 5.24 -27.30 3.14
N GLN A 94 5.35 -26.02 3.49
CA GLN A 94 4.99 -25.53 4.81
C GLN A 94 3.47 -25.37 4.93
N VAL A 95 2.86 -26.03 5.90
CA VAL A 95 1.40 -26.03 6.13
C VAL A 95 1.06 -25.41 7.47
N SER A 96 0.12 -24.48 7.47
CA SER A 96 -0.44 -23.89 8.68
C SER A 96 -1.63 -24.69 9.18
N PHE A 97 -1.65 -25.01 10.46
CA PHE A 97 -2.69 -25.75 11.17
C PHE A 97 -3.37 -24.83 12.19
N PRO A 98 -4.45 -24.13 11.82
CA PRO A 98 -5.20 -23.28 12.75
C PRO A 98 -5.70 -24.01 13.98
N VAL A 99 -5.99 -23.24 15.06
CA VAL A 99 -6.60 -23.79 16.26
C VAL A 99 -7.96 -24.36 15.92
N THR A 100 -8.23 -25.60 16.37
CA THR A 100 -9.52 -26.27 16.16
C THR A 100 -10.48 -26.06 17.34
N GLU A 101 -11.75 -26.39 17.18
CA GLU A 101 -12.65 -26.55 18.31
C GLU A 101 -12.12 -27.68 19.21
N LYS A 102 -12.18 -27.46 20.52
CA LYS A 102 -11.62 -28.39 21.50
C LYS A 102 -12.14 -29.80 21.33
N GLY A 103 -11.24 -30.74 21.10
CA GLY A 103 -11.55 -32.17 20.94
C GLY A 103 -12.13 -32.52 19.56
N LYS A 104 -12.16 -31.61 18.61
CA LYS A 104 -12.64 -31.84 17.23
C LYS A 104 -11.50 -31.84 16.24
N PHE A 105 -11.59 -32.73 15.28
CA PHE A 105 -10.75 -32.75 14.10
C PHE A 105 -11.34 -31.87 12.98
N THR A 106 -10.50 -31.38 12.12
CA THR A 106 -10.84 -30.63 10.91
C THR A 106 -9.77 -30.86 9.83
N ASP A 107 -10.01 -30.39 8.63
CA ASP A 107 -9.13 -30.63 7.50
C ASP A 107 -8.27 -29.40 7.21
N VAL A 108 -7.03 -29.66 6.75
CA VAL A 108 -6.19 -28.71 6.05
C VAL A 108 -5.63 -29.39 4.80
N GLU A 109 -5.46 -28.64 3.73
CA GLU A 109 -5.02 -29.16 2.44
C GLU A 109 -3.67 -28.57 2.03
N THR A 110 -2.86 -29.40 1.36
CA THR A 110 -1.70 -28.96 0.61
C THR A 110 -1.65 -29.73 -0.72
N VAL A 111 -0.93 -29.19 -1.71
CA VAL A 111 -0.79 -29.86 -3.01
C VAL A 111 0.67 -30.11 -3.27
N LEU A 112 1.02 -31.37 -3.57
CA LEU A 112 2.37 -31.80 -3.88
C LEU A 112 2.40 -32.72 -5.10
N ALA A 113 3.52 -32.73 -5.81
CA ALA A 113 3.75 -33.67 -6.91
C ALA A 113 4.07 -35.07 -6.36
N LEU A 114 3.34 -36.07 -6.81
CA LEU A 114 3.59 -37.47 -6.50
C LEU A 114 4.00 -38.22 -7.79
N ALA A 115 4.97 -39.15 -7.66
CA ALA A 115 5.39 -40.00 -8.74
C ALA A 115 4.42 -41.17 -8.93
N ALA A 116 4.35 -41.76 -10.11
CA ALA A 116 3.65 -43.04 -10.31
C ALA A 116 4.35 -44.15 -9.51
N GLY A 117 3.57 -44.99 -8.85
CA GLY A 117 4.06 -46.06 -7.96
C GLY A 117 4.01 -45.66 -6.50
N GLU A 118 4.89 -46.22 -5.69
CA GLU A 118 4.93 -45.99 -4.24
C GLU A 118 5.63 -44.69 -3.89
N ASN A 119 4.96 -43.88 -3.09
CA ASN A 119 5.48 -42.63 -2.54
C ASN A 119 5.56 -42.68 -1.02
N THR A 120 6.38 -41.83 -0.45
CA THR A 120 6.44 -41.59 0.98
C THR A 120 6.05 -40.15 1.24
N ILE A 121 5.04 -39.91 2.10
CA ILE A 121 4.60 -38.59 2.55
C ILE A 121 4.94 -38.46 4.02
N ALA A 122 5.68 -37.43 4.40
CA ALA A 122 6.02 -37.18 5.81
C ALA A 122 5.43 -35.86 6.27
N ILE A 123 4.80 -35.85 7.45
CA ILE A 123 4.48 -34.64 8.18
C ILE A 123 5.61 -34.48 9.21
N THR A 124 6.50 -33.49 8.98
CA THR A 124 7.67 -33.27 9.83
C THR A 124 7.47 -32.07 10.72
N ASN A 125 7.91 -32.19 11.98
CA ASN A 125 7.78 -31.12 12.96
C ASN A 125 8.65 -29.93 12.58
N SER A 126 8.04 -28.78 12.51
CA SER A 126 8.73 -27.49 12.33
C SER A 126 8.43 -26.57 13.51
N TRP A 127 7.20 -26.15 13.69
CA TRP A 127 6.87 -25.16 14.70
C TRP A 127 5.52 -25.42 15.39
N GLY A 128 5.43 -26.55 16.06
CA GLY A 128 4.34 -26.80 16.97
C GLY A 128 3.66 -28.15 16.86
N TRP A 129 3.02 -28.51 17.95
CA TRP A 129 2.35 -29.79 18.13
C TRP A 129 0.96 -29.77 17.52
N ILE A 130 0.61 -30.85 16.82
CA ILE A 130 -0.72 -31.14 16.33
C ILE A 130 -1.02 -32.62 16.57
N ASP A 131 -2.26 -32.99 16.53
CA ASP A 131 -2.75 -34.35 16.53
C ASP A 131 -3.26 -34.68 15.14
N VAL A 132 -2.82 -35.77 14.52
CA VAL A 132 -3.19 -36.19 13.16
C VAL A 132 -3.95 -37.49 13.20
N ASP A 133 -5.11 -37.53 12.56
CA ASP A 133 -5.98 -38.69 12.46
C ASP A 133 -5.59 -39.52 11.21
N TYR A 134 -5.72 -38.92 10.03
CA TYR A 134 -5.36 -39.55 8.76
C TYR A 134 -4.94 -38.48 7.73
N ILE A 135 -4.45 -38.98 6.60
CA ILE A 135 -4.37 -38.20 5.36
C ILE A 135 -5.21 -38.83 4.27
N ASP A 136 -5.90 -37.99 3.50
CA ASP A 136 -6.51 -38.39 2.21
C ASP A 136 -5.65 -37.88 1.06
N VAL A 137 -5.44 -38.74 0.05
CA VAL A 137 -4.66 -38.39 -1.13
C VAL A 137 -5.54 -38.54 -2.35
N SER A 138 -5.75 -37.45 -3.08
CA SER A 138 -6.57 -37.43 -4.29
C SER A 138 -5.92 -36.63 -5.40
N PRO A 139 -6.16 -36.93 -6.67
CA PRO A 139 -5.66 -36.11 -7.76
C PRO A 139 -6.12 -34.66 -7.62
N TYR A 140 -5.17 -33.71 -7.67
CA TYR A 140 -5.50 -32.31 -7.61
C TYR A 140 -6.39 -31.90 -8.77
N GLN A 141 -7.50 -31.24 -8.44
CA GLN A 141 -8.40 -30.71 -9.45
C GLN A 141 -8.07 -29.22 -9.64
N ALA A 142 -7.32 -28.93 -10.69
CA ALA A 142 -6.98 -27.54 -11.03
C ALA A 142 -8.25 -26.72 -11.23
N LYS A 143 -8.31 -25.57 -10.60
CA LYS A 143 -9.38 -24.61 -10.83
C LYS A 143 -9.25 -24.04 -12.24
N ALA A 144 -10.33 -24.03 -13.01
CA ALA A 144 -10.34 -23.37 -14.31
C ALA A 144 -10.20 -21.85 -14.11
N PHE A 145 -9.33 -21.23 -14.88
CA PHE A 145 -9.21 -19.78 -14.89
C PHE A 145 -10.42 -19.15 -15.56
N ASP A 146 -10.93 -18.08 -14.95
CA ASP A 146 -12.05 -17.27 -15.42
C ASP A 146 -11.59 -15.82 -15.48
N LEU A 147 -10.65 -15.55 -16.39
CA LEU A 147 -9.97 -14.28 -16.53
C LEU A 147 -10.94 -13.16 -16.93
N CYS A 148 -10.58 -11.92 -16.58
CA CYS A 148 -11.31 -10.74 -17.02
C CYS A 148 -11.12 -10.50 -18.51
N ASN A 149 -12.15 -9.99 -19.20
CA ASN A 149 -12.12 -9.71 -20.64
C ASN A 149 -11.52 -8.33 -20.98
N ALA A 150 -11.11 -7.55 -19.98
CA ALA A 150 -10.51 -6.24 -20.12
C ALA A 150 -9.58 -5.95 -18.94
N PRO A 151 -8.57 -5.08 -19.12
CA PRO A 151 -7.69 -4.66 -18.03
C PRO A 151 -8.45 -3.84 -16.97
N VAL A 152 -7.89 -3.79 -15.74
CA VAL A 152 -8.48 -3.03 -14.62
C VAL A 152 -8.53 -1.53 -14.89
N THR A 153 -7.66 -1.00 -15.72
CA THR A 153 -7.66 0.40 -16.15
C THR A 153 -8.75 0.64 -17.20
N LYS A 154 -9.87 1.19 -16.79
CA LYS A 154 -11.04 1.44 -17.67
C LYS A 154 -10.71 2.29 -18.89
N THR A 155 -9.78 3.21 -18.77
CA THR A 155 -9.33 4.14 -19.81
C THR A 155 -8.03 3.66 -20.49
N ALA A 156 -7.73 2.35 -20.41
CA ALA A 156 -6.54 1.77 -21.03
C ALA A 156 -6.41 2.16 -22.51
N THR A 157 -5.18 2.49 -22.92
CA THR A 157 -4.88 2.80 -24.31
C THR A 157 -5.10 1.57 -25.20
N PRO A 158 -5.32 1.75 -26.50
CA PRO A 158 -5.41 0.61 -27.43
C PRO A 158 -4.19 -0.33 -27.33
N SER A 159 -2.99 0.19 -27.11
CA SER A 159 -1.77 -0.59 -26.93
C SER A 159 -1.83 -1.46 -25.67
N ALA A 160 -2.27 -0.89 -24.54
CA ALA A 160 -2.42 -1.64 -23.29
C ALA A 160 -3.51 -2.71 -23.39
N VAL A 161 -4.62 -2.42 -24.07
CA VAL A 161 -5.68 -3.41 -24.36
C VAL A 161 -5.12 -4.56 -25.21
N LYS A 162 -4.33 -4.27 -26.26
CA LYS A 162 -3.69 -5.30 -27.09
C LYS A 162 -2.74 -6.18 -26.27
N LEU A 163 -1.90 -5.57 -25.42
CA LEU A 163 -1.00 -6.29 -24.53
C LEU A 163 -1.77 -7.20 -23.58
N TYR A 164 -2.78 -6.67 -22.90
CA TYR A 164 -3.62 -7.45 -21.99
C TYR A 164 -4.31 -8.62 -22.71
N ASN A 165 -4.91 -8.38 -23.88
CA ASN A 165 -5.56 -9.42 -24.66
C ASN A 165 -4.57 -10.50 -25.08
N PHE A 166 -3.35 -10.14 -25.46
CA PHE A 166 -2.28 -11.09 -25.79
C PHE A 166 -1.94 -11.98 -24.60
N LEU A 167 -1.79 -11.39 -23.42
CA LEU A 167 -1.53 -12.17 -22.19
C LEU A 167 -2.68 -13.14 -21.89
N VAL A 168 -3.92 -12.66 -21.91
CA VAL A 168 -5.13 -13.49 -21.68
C VAL A 168 -5.24 -14.63 -22.69
N ASN A 169 -4.98 -14.37 -23.96
CA ASN A 169 -5.15 -15.34 -25.04
C ASN A 169 -4.12 -16.47 -25.00
N ASN A 170 -2.94 -16.21 -24.44
CA ASN A 170 -1.85 -17.17 -24.33
C ASN A 170 -1.76 -17.84 -22.95
N PHE A 171 -2.30 -17.24 -21.90
CA PHE A 171 -2.21 -17.80 -20.55
C PHE A 171 -2.81 -19.20 -20.45
N GLY A 172 -2.06 -20.09 -19.80
CA GLY A 172 -2.43 -21.51 -19.67
C GLY A 172 -2.14 -22.36 -20.93
N LYS A 173 -1.76 -21.73 -22.04
CA LYS A 173 -1.47 -22.39 -23.33
C LYS A 173 -0.01 -22.25 -23.71
N LYS A 174 0.55 -21.06 -23.55
CA LYS A 174 1.94 -20.73 -23.87
C LYS A 174 2.53 -19.85 -22.77
N THR A 175 3.83 -19.96 -22.57
CA THR A 175 4.61 -19.13 -21.65
C THR A 175 5.51 -18.18 -22.44
N ILE A 176 5.56 -16.92 -22.05
CA ILE A 176 6.38 -15.90 -22.71
C ILE A 176 7.79 -15.96 -22.12
N SER A 177 8.81 -16.08 -22.98
CA SER A 177 10.20 -16.02 -22.56
C SER A 177 10.60 -14.60 -22.19
N GLY A 178 11.31 -14.43 -21.07
CA GLY A 178 11.73 -13.12 -20.60
C GLY A 178 13.18 -13.07 -20.13
N VAL A 179 13.69 -11.87 -19.93
CA VAL A 179 14.97 -11.59 -19.26
C VAL A 179 14.94 -10.18 -18.67
N MET A 180 15.47 -10.01 -17.47
CA MET A 180 15.74 -8.69 -16.88
C MET A 180 17.06 -8.14 -17.41
N THR A 181 17.12 -6.82 -17.65
CA THR A 181 18.37 -6.12 -18.02
C THR A 181 18.93 -5.38 -16.82
N GLY A 182 20.24 -5.43 -16.62
CA GLY A 182 20.92 -4.85 -15.47
C GLY A 182 21.77 -3.63 -15.84
N ASN A 183 23.03 -3.85 -16.18
CA ASN A 183 24.00 -2.79 -16.45
C ASN A 183 23.73 -2.07 -17.77
N MET A 184 23.52 -0.77 -17.71
CA MET A 184 23.31 0.08 -18.90
C MET A 184 24.59 0.71 -19.47
N ASP A 185 25.75 0.56 -18.81
CA ASP A 185 26.97 1.25 -19.22
C ASP A 185 27.41 0.87 -20.64
N ASN A 186 27.32 -0.42 -20.98
CA ASN A 186 27.70 -0.95 -22.29
C ASN A 186 26.58 -0.93 -23.34
N TYR A 187 25.37 -0.52 -22.95
CA TYR A 187 24.25 -0.47 -23.87
C TYR A 187 24.28 0.80 -24.71
N THR A 188 24.25 0.62 -26.04
CA THR A 188 24.06 1.72 -26.99
C THR A 188 22.60 1.77 -27.40
N MET A 189 21.94 2.92 -27.20
CA MET A 189 20.54 3.12 -27.53
C MET A 189 20.25 2.84 -29.02
N GLY A 190 19.04 2.35 -29.29
CA GLY A 190 18.51 2.11 -30.63
C GLY A 190 18.23 0.64 -30.96
N ASP A 191 18.78 -0.32 -30.21
CA ASP A 191 18.46 -1.73 -30.40
C ASP A 191 18.52 -2.53 -29.09
N ALA A 192 17.38 -2.73 -28.44
CA ALA A 192 17.26 -3.47 -27.18
C ALA A 192 17.86 -4.88 -27.24
N THR A 193 17.89 -5.53 -28.42
CA THR A 193 18.49 -6.86 -28.55
C THR A 193 20.01 -6.86 -28.40
N GLN A 194 20.67 -5.70 -28.43
CA GLN A 194 22.10 -5.56 -28.21
C GLN A 194 22.48 -5.40 -26.74
N HIS A 195 21.52 -5.28 -25.83
CA HIS A 195 21.83 -5.30 -24.41
C HIS A 195 22.48 -6.64 -24.01
N GLU A 196 23.54 -6.60 -23.19
CA GLU A 196 24.37 -7.77 -22.87
C GLU A 196 23.58 -8.94 -22.24
N ASP A 197 22.58 -8.68 -21.42
CA ASP A 197 21.72 -9.73 -20.84
C ASP A 197 20.82 -10.39 -21.89
N VAL A 198 20.27 -9.59 -22.82
CA VAL A 198 19.47 -10.10 -23.95
C VAL A 198 20.35 -10.93 -24.89
N GLN A 199 21.58 -10.47 -25.13
CA GLN A 199 22.59 -11.22 -25.91
C GLN A 199 23.01 -12.51 -25.20
N THR A 200 23.06 -12.52 -23.88
CA THR A 200 23.39 -13.73 -23.10
C THR A 200 22.34 -14.82 -23.30
N VAL A 201 21.04 -14.46 -23.25
CA VAL A 201 19.96 -15.41 -23.59
C VAL A 201 20.08 -15.93 -25.01
N TYR A 202 20.31 -15.02 -25.99
CA TYR A 202 20.50 -15.42 -27.37
C TYR A 202 21.70 -16.38 -27.55
N LYS A 203 22.80 -16.10 -26.89
CA LYS A 203 24.01 -16.93 -26.92
C LYS A 203 23.74 -18.34 -26.39
N TYR A 204 22.94 -18.50 -25.36
CA TYR A 204 22.61 -19.81 -24.79
C TYR A 204 21.54 -20.53 -25.55
N GLY A 205 20.47 -19.85 -25.95
CA GLY A 205 19.25 -20.47 -26.49
C GLY A 205 19.05 -20.33 -28.00
N GLY A 206 19.79 -19.45 -28.68
CA GLY A 206 19.70 -19.23 -30.12
C GLY A 206 18.51 -18.37 -30.58
N LYS A 207 17.67 -17.88 -29.67
CA LYS A 207 16.56 -16.97 -29.94
C LYS A 207 16.53 -15.85 -28.90
N TYR A 208 15.93 -14.70 -29.26
CA TYR A 208 15.72 -13.58 -28.35
C TYR A 208 14.46 -13.79 -27.50
N PRO A 209 14.49 -13.38 -26.22
CA PRO A 209 13.30 -13.40 -25.38
C PRO A 209 12.26 -12.39 -25.88
N ALA A 210 10.97 -12.75 -25.74
CA ALA A 210 9.87 -11.88 -26.13
C ALA A 210 9.59 -10.75 -25.15
N LEU A 211 9.92 -10.95 -23.87
CA LEU A 211 9.74 -9.98 -22.79
C LEU A 211 11.11 -9.50 -22.29
N VAL A 212 11.28 -8.20 -22.19
CA VAL A 212 12.52 -7.58 -21.68
C VAL A 212 12.19 -6.70 -20.51
N GLY A 213 12.76 -7.06 -19.36
CA GLY A 213 12.64 -6.32 -18.10
C GLY A 213 13.61 -5.15 -18.04
N VAL A 214 13.15 -4.04 -17.49
CA VAL A 214 13.96 -2.84 -17.20
C VAL A 214 13.55 -2.24 -15.85
N ASP A 215 14.43 -1.44 -15.26
CA ASP A 215 14.22 -0.88 -13.93
C ASP A 215 14.30 0.65 -13.92
N LEU A 216 13.31 1.29 -13.33
CA LEU A 216 13.28 2.73 -13.10
C LEU A 216 13.98 3.16 -11.79
N MET A 217 14.90 2.35 -11.27
CA MET A 217 15.57 2.60 -9.99
C MET A 217 16.28 3.95 -9.90
N ASN A 218 16.66 4.52 -11.03
CA ASN A 218 17.39 5.79 -11.12
C ASN A 218 16.50 6.99 -11.50
N ALA A 219 15.20 6.77 -11.70
CA ALA A 219 14.25 7.82 -12.03
C ALA A 219 13.88 8.71 -10.84
N THR A 220 14.15 8.25 -9.62
CA THR A 220 13.87 8.96 -8.37
C THR A 220 15.06 8.90 -7.42
N GLY A 221 14.94 9.56 -6.26
CA GLY A 221 15.99 9.64 -5.26
C GLY A 221 16.93 10.83 -5.44
N ALA A 222 17.86 11.01 -4.50
CA ALA A 222 18.76 12.15 -4.41
C ALA A 222 19.68 12.34 -5.63
N ASN A 223 20.00 11.27 -6.31
CA ASN A 223 20.97 11.29 -7.40
C ASN A 223 20.35 11.35 -8.80
N LYS A 224 19.01 11.34 -8.92
CA LYS A 224 18.28 11.25 -10.21
C LYS A 224 18.72 12.27 -11.27
N ASP A 225 19.18 13.44 -10.82
CA ASP A 225 19.57 14.55 -11.70
C ASP A 225 21.04 14.51 -12.14
N GLN A 226 21.84 13.55 -11.64
CA GLN A 226 23.22 13.35 -12.05
C GLN A 226 23.29 12.64 -13.42
N ASP A 227 24.29 12.97 -14.24
CA ASP A 227 24.38 12.54 -15.64
C ASP A 227 24.25 11.01 -15.81
N TRP A 228 24.97 10.22 -15.01
CA TRP A 228 24.90 8.76 -15.09
C TRP A 228 23.50 8.20 -14.77
N PHE A 229 22.80 8.76 -13.76
CA PHE A 229 21.45 8.34 -13.38
C PHE A 229 20.40 8.70 -14.43
N LYS A 230 20.55 9.88 -15.06
CA LYS A 230 19.73 10.31 -16.20
C LYS A 230 19.93 9.40 -17.40
N GLU A 231 21.20 9.18 -17.78
CA GLU A 231 21.56 8.31 -18.91
C GLU A 231 21.03 6.89 -18.70
N TYR A 232 21.14 6.34 -17.48
CA TYR A 232 20.56 5.04 -17.14
C TYR A 232 19.05 5.02 -17.39
N THR A 233 18.33 6.03 -16.91
CA THR A 233 16.87 6.15 -17.09
C THR A 233 16.50 6.33 -18.58
N GLU A 234 17.23 7.12 -19.32
CA GLU A 234 17.05 7.29 -20.78
C GLU A 234 17.24 5.98 -21.54
N LYS A 235 18.28 5.21 -21.21
CA LYS A 235 18.55 3.89 -21.78
C LYS A 235 17.44 2.87 -21.41
N THR A 236 16.92 2.93 -20.19
CA THR A 236 15.76 2.14 -19.75
C THR A 236 14.54 2.41 -20.63
N VAL A 237 14.23 3.67 -20.89
CA VAL A 237 13.12 4.09 -21.75
C VAL A 237 13.36 3.69 -23.20
N ASP A 238 14.59 3.80 -23.68
CA ASP A 238 14.97 3.38 -25.03
C ASP A 238 14.75 1.87 -25.23
N ILE A 239 15.20 1.02 -24.30
CA ILE A 239 14.95 -0.43 -24.35
C ILE A 239 13.45 -0.70 -24.42
N ALA A 240 12.63 -0.05 -23.57
CA ALA A 240 11.18 -0.25 -23.57
C ALA A 240 10.54 0.13 -24.93
N LYS A 241 10.94 1.24 -25.55
CA LYS A 241 10.47 1.65 -26.87
C LYS A 241 10.92 0.69 -27.97
N ASN A 242 12.18 0.29 -27.94
CA ASN A 242 12.76 -0.57 -28.95
C ASN A 242 12.20 -1.99 -28.93
N ILE A 243 12.04 -2.60 -27.74
CA ILE A 243 11.47 -3.95 -27.66
C ILE A 243 10.01 -3.95 -28.10
N TRP A 244 9.23 -2.92 -27.75
CA TRP A 244 7.86 -2.77 -28.22
C TRP A 244 7.79 -2.63 -29.75
N ALA A 245 8.66 -1.82 -30.35
CA ALA A 245 8.75 -1.65 -31.80
C ALA A 245 9.11 -2.94 -32.54
N LYS A 246 9.86 -3.85 -31.89
CA LYS A 246 10.18 -5.20 -32.41
C LYS A 246 9.04 -6.21 -32.17
N GLY A 247 7.93 -5.81 -31.59
CA GLY A 247 6.79 -6.67 -31.24
C GLY A 247 6.90 -7.31 -29.89
N GLY A 248 7.97 -7.12 -29.14
CA GLY A 248 8.16 -7.67 -27.79
C GLY A 248 7.42 -6.89 -26.70
N ILE A 249 7.60 -7.31 -25.46
CA ILE A 249 6.90 -6.79 -24.28
C ILE A 249 7.90 -6.13 -23.32
N PRO A 250 7.82 -4.82 -23.07
CA PRO A 250 8.56 -4.21 -21.98
C PRO A 250 7.89 -4.54 -20.63
N ALA A 251 8.68 -5.06 -19.67
CA ALA A 251 8.27 -5.25 -18.28
C ALA A 251 9.08 -4.29 -17.40
N ILE A 252 8.40 -3.41 -16.69
CA ILE A 252 9.03 -2.32 -15.97
C ILE A 252 8.85 -2.53 -14.47
N THR A 253 9.98 -2.64 -13.77
CA THR A 253 10.08 -2.65 -12.31
C THR A 253 10.52 -1.28 -11.82
N TRP A 254 10.24 -0.96 -10.59
CA TRP A 254 10.69 0.27 -9.98
C TRP A 254 11.24 -0.01 -8.58
N HIS A 255 12.55 -0.17 -8.48
CA HIS A 255 13.25 -0.12 -7.19
C HIS A 255 13.29 1.32 -6.73
N TRP A 256 12.28 1.71 -6.00
CA TRP A 256 11.97 3.09 -5.68
C TRP A 256 12.87 3.66 -4.57
N ARG A 257 13.73 4.60 -4.95
CA ARG A 257 14.44 5.49 -4.01
C ARG A 257 13.53 6.65 -3.67
N PRO A 258 13.04 6.76 -2.42
CA PRO A 258 12.00 7.73 -2.10
C PRO A 258 12.56 9.13 -1.83
N GLY A 259 12.02 10.15 -2.50
CA GLY A 259 12.40 11.55 -2.28
C GLY A 259 13.89 11.81 -2.43
N GLU A 260 14.56 12.20 -1.35
CA GLU A 260 16.00 12.48 -1.32
C GLU A 260 16.86 11.30 -0.84
N GLU A 261 16.30 10.09 -0.77
CA GLU A 261 17.05 8.89 -0.39
C GLU A 261 17.95 8.41 -1.52
N VAL A 262 19.06 7.77 -1.15
CA VAL A 262 20.02 7.19 -2.11
C VAL A 262 19.81 5.70 -2.33
N GLU A 263 19.01 5.05 -1.47
CA GLU A 263 18.77 3.62 -1.46
C GLU A 263 17.29 3.28 -1.29
N PHE A 264 16.92 2.04 -1.58
CA PHE A 264 15.55 1.50 -1.47
C PHE A 264 15.44 0.34 -0.47
N TYR A 265 16.56 -0.29 -0.10
CA TYR A 265 16.59 -1.31 0.94
C TYR A 265 16.44 -0.69 2.33
N THR A 266 15.76 -1.40 3.24
CA THR A 266 15.64 -0.99 4.64
C THR A 266 16.85 -1.38 5.47
N VAL A 267 17.00 -0.76 6.64
CA VAL A 267 18.09 -1.03 7.58
C VAL A 267 17.87 -2.39 8.25
N ASN A 268 18.37 -3.46 7.65
CA ASN A 268 18.52 -4.75 8.32
C ASN A 268 19.94 -4.86 8.94
N GLY A 269 20.18 -4.11 10.03
CA GLY A 269 21.37 -4.26 10.86
C GLY A 269 22.71 -3.75 10.29
N ASN A 270 22.79 -3.36 9.02
CA ASN A 270 24.01 -2.86 8.38
C ASN A 270 23.74 -1.49 7.74
N LYS A 271 24.23 -0.42 8.34
CA LYS A 271 23.84 0.97 8.08
C LYS A 271 24.48 1.65 6.87
N THR A 272 25.20 0.95 6.02
CA THR A 272 26.03 1.63 5.00
C THR A 272 25.41 1.81 3.64
N ASN A 273 24.33 1.09 3.30
CA ASN A 273 23.68 1.18 1.98
C ASN A 273 22.16 0.95 2.10
N ASN A 274 21.49 1.59 3.04
CA ASN A 274 20.07 1.39 3.30
C ASN A 274 19.36 2.73 3.54
N THR A 275 18.04 2.76 3.30
CA THR A 275 17.18 3.88 3.67
C THR A 275 16.50 3.63 5.01
N ASP A 276 16.28 4.68 5.78
CA ASP A 276 15.43 4.69 6.97
C ASP A 276 14.06 5.37 6.69
N PHE A 277 13.74 5.57 5.42
CA PHE A 277 12.46 6.14 5.01
C PHE A 277 11.30 5.30 5.52
N ASP A 278 10.52 5.87 6.41
CA ASP A 278 9.32 5.25 6.99
C ASP A 278 8.05 5.89 6.42
N PHE A 279 7.43 5.20 5.46
CA PHE A 279 6.19 5.69 4.84
C PHE A 279 4.98 5.66 5.78
N SER A 280 5.06 5.04 6.98
CA SER A 280 4.00 5.17 7.98
C SER A 280 3.80 6.62 8.43
N THR A 281 4.85 7.44 8.31
CA THR A 281 4.81 8.88 8.62
C THR A 281 4.02 9.70 7.60
N ALA A 282 3.70 9.11 6.45
CA ALA A 282 2.78 9.70 5.47
C ALA A 282 1.30 9.53 5.83
N PHE A 283 1.00 8.80 6.92
CA PHE A 283 -0.37 8.62 7.40
C PHE A 283 -0.61 9.34 8.73
N LEU A 284 -1.83 9.71 8.98
CA LEU A 284 -2.25 10.10 10.33
C LEU A 284 -2.01 8.92 11.27
N LYS A 285 -1.38 9.17 12.41
CA LYS A 285 -0.89 8.14 13.34
C LYS A 285 -1.91 7.03 13.62
N GLY A 286 -1.52 5.79 13.36
CA GLY A 286 -2.34 4.59 13.61
C GLY A 286 -3.50 4.40 12.64
N THR A 287 -3.49 5.05 11.48
CA THR A 287 -4.54 4.95 10.45
C THR A 287 -3.96 4.61 9.08
N THR A 288 -4.83 4.45 8.09
CA THR A 288 -4.49 4.44 6.65
C THR A 288 -5.01 5.70 5.93
N THR A 289 -5.26 6.77 6.68
CA THR A 289 -5.61 8.07 6.13
C THR A 289 -4.34 8.86 5.88
N TRP A 290 -4.14 9.32 4.65
CA TRP A 290 -2.98 10.09 4.27
C TRP A 290 -2.90 11.42 5.02
N ASP A 291 -1.75 11.73 5.57
CA ASP A 291 -1.39 13.07 6.00
C ASP A 291 -0.73 13.77 4.81
N THR A 292 -1.53 14.50 4.04
CA THR A 292 -1.09 15.14 2.80
C THR A 292 -0.09 16.27 3.02
N LEU A 293 0.09 16.71 4.26
CA LEU A 293 1.06 17.75 4.62
C LEU A 293 2.42 17.17 5.02
N SER A 294 2.48 15.87 5.34
CA SER A 294 3.73 15.24 5.75
C SER A 294 4.77 15.27 4.63
N THR A 295 6.04 15.42 5.01
CA THR A 295 7.17 15.33 4.09
C THR A 295 7.19 14.01 3.34
N ALA A 296 6.87 12.90 4.03
CA ALA A 296 6.83 11.58 3.40
C ALA A 296 5.74 11.48 2.33
N TYR A 297 4.54 12.01 2.56
CA TYR A 297 3.49 12.02 1.51
C TYR A 297 3.91 12.86 0.31
N LYS A 298 4.49 14.05 0.54
CA LYS A 298 4.98 14.93 -0.54
C LYS A 298 6.10 14.27 -1.35
N ALA A 299 7.03 13.59 -0.69
CA ALA A 299 8.08 12.81 -1.36
C ALA A 299 7.47 11.68 -2.22
N ILE A 300 6.59 10.86 -1.64
CA ILE A 300 5.90 9.77 -2.34
C ILE A 300 5.16 10.30 -3.58
N THR A 301 4.38 11.36 -3.42
CA THR A 301 3.57 11.87 -4.53
C THR A 301 4.40 12.59 -5.59
N GLY A 302 5.48 13.27 -5.20
CA GLY A 302 6.43 13.87 -6.13
C GLY A 302 7.12 12.82 -7.02
N ASP A 303 7.58 11.73 -6.42
CA ASP A 303 8.21 10.64 -7.16
C ASP A 303 7.23 9.93 -8.12
N ILE A 304 5.97 9.71 -7.67
CA ILE A 304 4.93 9.14 -8.55
C ILE A 304 4.70 10.06 -9.76
N ASP A 305 4.69 11.37 -9.58
CA ASP A 305 4.51 12.33 -10.68
C ASP A 305 5.71 12.26 -11.65
N LEU A 306 6.95 12.22 -11.16
CA LEU A 306 8.15 12.07 -12.00
C LEU A 306 8.10 10.79 -12.85
N VAL A 307 7.80 9.65 -12.24
CA VAL A 307 7.69 8.37 -12.95
C VAL A 307 6.49 8.36 -13.90
N SER A 308 5.42 9.06 -13.57
CA SER A 308 4.27 9.22 -14.49
C SER A 308 4.67 9.92 -15.78
N GLU A 309 5.57 10.91 -15.75
CA GLU A 309 6.06 11.61 -16.96
C GLU A 309 6.77 10.64 -17.90
N ILE A 310 7.56 9.69 -17.37
CA ILE A 310 8.22 8.64 -18.16
C ILE A 310 7.17 7.76 -18.85
N PHE A 311 6.16 7.31 -18.13
CA PHE A 311 5.10 6.49 -18.71
C PHE A 311 4.22 7.26 -19.71
N LEU A 312 4.02 8.55 -19.53
CA LEU A 312 3.32 9.41 -20.49
C LEU A 312 4.14 9.58 -21.78
N ASP A 313 5.47 9.62 -21.70
CA ASP A 313 6.35 9.62 -22.89
C ASP A 313 6.24 8.29 -23.64
N LEU A 314 6.26 7.15 -22.94
CA LEU A 314 5.99 5.84 -23.52
C LEU A 314 4.57 5.78 -24.14
N GLN A 315 3.56 6.28 -23.44
CA GLN A 315 2.18 6.33 -23.92
C GLN A 315 2.06 7.15 -25.21
N LYS A 316 2.69 8.31 -25.28
CA LYS A 316 2.75 9.17 -26.47
C LYS A 316 3.41 8.46 -27.65
N ALA A 317 4.39 7.61 -27.39
CA ALA A 317 5.04 6.77 -28.38
C ALA A 317 4.21 5.52 -28.77
N GLY A 318 3.01 5.32 -28.20
CA GLY A 318 2.16 4.17 -28.45
C GLY A 318 2.62 2.87 -27.76
N VAL A 319 3.57 2.96 -26.84
CA VAL A 319 4.13 1.82 -26.10
C VAL A 319 3.27 1.48 -24.91
N ALA A 320 2.92 0.20 -24.75
CA ALA A 320 2.35 -0.33 -23.51
C ALA A 320 3.40 -1.18 -22.78
N ALA A 321 3.28 -1.29 -21.48
CA ALA A 321 4.19 -2.07 -20.65
C ALA A 321 3.45 -2.82 -19.54
N ILE A 322 4.04 -3.93 -19.08
CA ILE A 322 3.72 -4.50 -17.77
C ILE A 322 4.44 -3.65 -16.73
N PHE A 323 3.73 -3.19 -15.70
CA PHE A 323 4.32 -2.40 -14.62
C PHE A 323 4.15 -3.11 -13.27
N ARG A 324 5.27 -3.37 -12.62
CA ARG A 324 5.38 -4.08 -11.35
C ARG A 324 5.94 -3.15 -10.27
N PRO A 325 5.12 -2.20 -9.75
CA PRO A 325 5.52 -1.34 -8.64
C PRO A 325 5.48 -2.10 -7.31
N LEU A 326 6.29 -1.67 -6.35
CA LEU A 326 6.21 -2.13 -4.96
C LEU A 326 6.27 -3.66 -4.82
N HIS A 327 7.09 -4.30 -5.65
CA HIS A 327 7.23 -5.75 -5.71
C HIS A 327 7.72 -6.35 -4.39
N GLU A 328 7.61 -7.68 -4.26
CA GLU A 328 7.98 -8.46 -3.07
C GLU A 328 7.34 -7.92 -1.78
N SER A 329 6.06 -7.56 -1.88
CA SER A 329 5.34 -6.99 -0.74
C SER A 329 5.31 -7.95 0.45
N GLY A 330 5.64 -7.43 1.63
CA GLY A 330 5.73 -8.20 2.87
C GLY A 330 7.04 -8.96 3.05
N GLY A 331 8.04 -8.77 2.17
CA GLY A 331 9.39 -9.32 2.29
C GLY A 331 10.25 -8.65 3.35
N SER A 332 9.88 -7.43 3.75
CA SER A 332 10.54 -6.63 4.79
C SER A 332 11.92 -6.04 4.47
N TRP A 333 12.46 -6.25 3.29
CA TRP A 333 13.76 -5.68 2.88
C TRP A 333 13.66 -4.36 2.11
N PHE A 334 12.52 -4.05 1.53
CA PHE A 334 12.26 -2.76 0.90
C PHE A 334 11.47 -1.85 1.84
N TRP A 335 11.65 -0.53 1.74
CA TRP A 335 10.96 0.44 2.59
C TRP A 335 9.43 0.33 2.48
N TRP A 336 8.88 -0.04 1.33
CA TRP A 336 7.44 -0.24 1.15
C TRP A 336 6.91 -1.53 1.77
N SER A 337 7.78 -2.43 2.21
CA SER A 337 7.42 -3.73 2.83
C SER A 337 7.55 -3.76 4.35
N THR A 338 7.91 -2.64 5.01
CA THR A 338 8.23 -2.61 6.45
C THR A 338 7.04 -2.41 7.36
N ASN A 339 5.94 -1.94 6.85
CA ASN A 339 4.74 -1.59 7.62
C ASN A 339 3.64 -2.67 7.53
N THR A 340 2.41 -2.30 7.75
CA THR A 340 1.27 -3.23 7.71
C THR A 340 0.78 -3.45 6.28
N GLY A 341 0.19 -4.63 6.00
CA GLY A 341 -0.44 -4.89 4.71
C GLY A 341 -1.53 -3.88 4.32
N LYS A 342 -2.22 -3.28 5.30
CA LYS A 342 -3.22 -2.22 5.04
C LYS A 342 -2.59 -0.91 4.57
N GLN A 343 -1.44 -0.55 5.12
CA GLN A 343 -0.70 0.64 4.68
C GLN A 343 -0.05 0.40 3.32
N PHE A 344 0.49 -0.80 3.09
CA PHE A 344 0.98 -1.20 1.77
C PHE A 344 -0.14 -1.13 0.71
N ALA A 345 -1.31 -1.71 1.00
CA ALA A 345 -2.46 -1.64 0.09
C ALA A 345 -2.86 -0.19 -0.23
N ALA A 346 -2.84 0.70 0.78
CA ALA A 346 -3.10 2.12 0.57
C ALA A 346 -2.02 2.79 -0.29
N LEU A 347 -0.74 2.42 -0.13
CA LEU A 347 0.36 2.94 -0.94
C LEU A 347 0.22 2.49 -2.41
N TYR A 348 -0.05 1.21 -2.66
CA TYR A 348 -0.27 0.71 -4.01
C TYR A 348 -1.46 1.40 -4.68
N GLN A 349 -2.57 1.55 -3.95
CA GLN A 349 -3.74 2.29 -4.41
C GLN A 349 -3.40 3.75 -4.73
N LEU A 350 -2.58 4.42 -3.92
CA LEU A 350 -2.14 5.80 -4.20
C LEU A 350 -1.31 5.87 -5.49
N VAL A 351 -0.36 4.94 -5.70
CA VAL A 351 0.43 4.85 -6.94
C VAL A 351 -0.49 4.72 -8.14
N TYR A 352 -1.36 3.71 -8.12
CA TYR A 352 -2.31 3.48 -9.21
C TYR A 352 -3.20 4.70 -9.50
N GLU A 353 -3.87 5.21 -8.47
CA GLU A 353 -4.86 6.28 -8.64
C GLU A 353 -4.22 7.59 -9.08
N ARG A 354 -3.03 7.90 -8.53
CA ARG A 354 -2.33 9.11 -8.95
C ARG A 354 -1.82 9.01 -10.39
N MET A 355 -1.25 7.88 -10.77
CA MET A 355 -0.80 7.66 -12.16
C MET A 355 -1.98 7.65 -13.14
N VAL A 356 -3.03 6.87 -12.87
CA VAL A 356 -4.14 6.68 -13.81
C VAL A 356 -5.10 7.87 -13.81
N PHE A 357 -5.63 8.25 -12.65
CA PHE A 357 -6.72 9.23 -12.60
C PHE A 357 -6.25 10.68 -12.54
N LYS A 358 -5.12 10.95 -11.87
CA LYS A 358 -4.58 12.30 -11.82
C LYS A 358 -3.71 12.61 -13.03
N ASN A 359 -2.72 11.74 -13.32
CA ASN A 359 -1.69 12.02 -14.32
C ASN A 359 -2.04 11.50 -15.72
N GLY A 360 -3.06 10.62 -15.86
CA GLY A 360 -3.52 10.14 -17.16
C GLY A 360 -2.67 9.03 -17.79
N VAL A 361 -1.91 8.29 -16.98
CA VAL A 361 -1.13 7.13 -17.41
C VAL A 361 -2.06 5.94 -17.62
N ASN A 362 -2.30 5.55 -18.87
CA ASN A 362 -3.28 4.54 -19.24
C ASN A 362 -2.71 3.43 -20.14
N ASN A 363 -1.40 3.35 -20.28
CA ASN A 363 -0.69 2.40 -21.15
C ASN A 363 -0.09 1.21 -20.40
N LEU A 364 -0.58 0.90 -19.21
CA LEU A 364 0.00 -0.11 -18.33
C LEU A 364 -0.93 -1.31 -18.11
N VAL A 365 -0.34 -2.50 -18.07
CA VAL A 365 -0.87 -3.72 -17.44
C VAL A 365 -0.24 -3.81 -16.05
N TRP A 366 -1.06 -3.80 -15.01
CA TRP A 366 -0.60 -3.68 -13.62
C TRP A 366 -0.31 -5.04 -13.01
N ASP A 367 0.86 -5.18 -12.38
CA ASP A 367 1.30 -6.42 -11.72
C ASP A 367 1.42 -6.21 -10.21
N PHE A 368 0.70 -7.02 -9.43
CA PHE A 368 0.83 -7.10 -7.97
C PHE A 368 1.69 -8.32 -7.63
N ASN A 369 2.82 -8.07 -6.96
CA ASN A 369 3.83 -9.06 -6.66
C ASN A 369 4.06 -9.17 -5.14
N PRO A 370 3.32 -10.05 -4.43
CA PRO A 370 3.60 -10.37 -3.04
C PRO A 370 4.80 -11.33 -2.94
N GLN A 371 5.54 -11.23 -1.82
CA GLN A 371 6.72 -12.06 -1.56
C GLN A 371 6.42 -13.57 -1.61
N ASP A 372 5.27 -13.96 -1.12
CA ASP A 372 4.79 -15.33 -1.11
C ASP A 372 3.25 -15.37 -1.03
N ALA A 373 2.68 -16.56 -1.12
CA ALA A 373 1.23 -16.75 -1.11
C ALA A 373 0.54 -16.29 0.21
N SER A 374 1.25 -16.20 1.33
CA SER A 374 0.70 -15.67 2.58
C SER A 374 0.51 -14.15 2.52
N LYS A 375 1.31 -13.48 1.69
CA LYS A 375 1.30 -12.03 1.48
C LYS A 375 0.30 -11.56 0.43
N ILE A 376 -0.41 -12.46 -0.25
CA ILE A 376 -1.57 -12.11 -1.08
C ILE A 376 -2.62 -11.31 -0.27
N SER A 377 -2.69 -11.54 1.05
CA SER A 377 -3.53 -10.74 1.96
C SER A 377 -3.16 -9.25 2.02
N TRP A 378 -2.00 -8.84 1.51
CA TRP A 378 -1.60 -7.43 1.37
C TRP A 378 -2.18 -6.77 0.12
N THR A 379 -3.01 -7.48 -0.62
CA THR A 379 -3.63 -7.02 -1.87
C THR A 379 -4.15 -5.57 -1.82
N PRO A 380 -3.88 -4.76 -2.85
CA PRO A 380 -4.51 -3.45 -3.01
C PRO A 380 -6.00 -3.53 -3.33
N GLY A 381 -6.52 -4.72 -3.65
CA GLY A 381 -7.87 -4.98 -4.14
C GLY A 381 -7.88 -5.38 -5.62
N GLU A 382 -8.80 -6.23 -5.99
CA GLU A 382 -8.88 -6.87 -7.31
C GLU A 382 -8.97 -5.90 -8.50
N THR A 383 -9.42 -4.67 -8.27
CA THR A 383 -9.58 -3.66 -9.31
C THR A 383 -8.33 -2.82 -9.57
N TYR A 384 -7.21 -3.10 -8.89
CA TYR A 384 -5.98 -2.33 -8.98
C TYR A 384 -4.83 -3.06 -9.70
N TYR A 385 -5.00 -4.33 -10.05
CA TYR A 385 -3.99 -5.10 -10.78
C TYR A 385 -4.63 -6.12 -11.74
N ASP A 386 -3.92 -6.41 -12.80
CA ASP A 386 -4.28 -7.37 -13.85
C ASP A 386 -3.62 -8.72 -13.64
N VAL A 387 -2.40 -8.70 -13.16
CA VAL A 387 -1.49 -9.84 -12.98
C VAL A 387 -1.17 -9.99 -11.51
N LEU A 388 -1.10 -11.23 -11.04
CA LEU A 388 -0.58 -11.61 -9.75
C LEU A 388 0.69 -12.41 -9.98
N SER A 389 1.83 -11.94 -9.49
CA SER A 389 3.12 -12.55 -9.76
C SER A 389 3.90 -12.90 -8.49
N VAL A 390 4.96 -13.67 -8.66
CA VAL A 390 5.89 -14.02 -7.59
C VAL A 390 7.32 -14.06 -8.12
N ASP A 391 8.28 -13.86 -7.23
CA ASP A 391 9.70 -13.93 -7.50
C ASP A 391 10.29 -15.17 -6.81
N ILE A 392 10.96 -16.06 -7.58
CA ILE A 392 11.48 -17.33 -7.07
C ILE A 392 12.92 -17.54 -7.52
N TYR A 393 13.83 -17.61 -6.57
CA TYR A 393 15.25 -17.82 -6.80
C TYR A 393 15.68 -19.24 -6.36
N ASN A 394 15.44 -20.22 -7.23
CA ASN A 394 15.93 -21.58 -7.05
C ASN A 394 17.46 -21.64 -7.11
N LYS A 395 18.04 -22.74 -6.64
CA LYS A 395 19.50 -23.00 -6.78
C LYS A 395 19.86 -23.14 -8.25
N ALA A 396 21.10 -22.81 -8.60
CA ALA A 396 21.59 -22.99 -9.96
C ALA A 396 21.32 -24.39 -10.51
N ASN A 397 20.82 -24.48 -11.75
CA ASN A 397 20.38 -25.70 -12.43
C ASN A 397 19.19 -26.43 -11.80
N ASP A 398 18.46 -25.79 -10.92
CA ASP A 398 17.18 -26.31 -10.42
C ASP A 398 16.04 -25.77 -11.30
N HIS A 399 15.57 -26.61 -12.21
CA HIS A 399 14.58 -26.30 -13.24
C HIS A 399 13.18 -26.84 -12.92
N GLN A 400 12.84 -26.96 -11.63
CA GLN A 400 11.50 -27.35 -11.22
C GLN A 400 10.44 -26.34 -11.67
N SER A 401 9.23 -26.80 -11.82
CA SER A 401 8.09 -25.99 -12.29
C SER A 401 7.62 -24.93 -11.29
N ASN A 402 7.94 -25.10 -10.02
CA ASN A 402 7.36 -24.37 -8.89
C ASN A 402 5.82 -24.48 -8.80
N SER A 403 5.29 -25.66 -9.15
CA SER A 403 3.84 -25.93 -9.25
C SER A 403 3.11 -25.73 -7.93
N ALA A 404 3.71 -26.05 -6.79
CA ALA A 404 3.09 -25.79 -5.49
C ALA A 404 2.82 -24.29 -5.27
N THR A 405 3.77 -23.44 -5.60
CA THR A 405 3.61 -21.97 -5.52
C THR A 405 2.56 -21.48 -6.52
N PHE A 406 2.58 -21.99 -7.77
CA PHE A 406 1.58 -21.63 -8.78
C PHE A 406 0.15 -21.97 -8.32
N ILE A 407 -0.03 -23.13 -7.72
CA ILE A 407 -1.32 -23.60 -7.19
C ILE A 407 -1.75 -22.75 -5.99
N ASP A 408 -0.84 -22.45 -5.08
CA ASP A 408 -1.13 -21.59 -3.95
C ASP A 408 -1.55 -20.18 -4.37
N PHE A 409 -0.87 -19.61 -5.36
CA PHE A 409 -1.24 -18.31 -5.93
C PHE A 409 -2.62 -18.35 -6.61
N THR A 410 -2.92 -19.41 -7.33
CA THR A 410 -4.24 -19.62 -7.93
C THR A 410 -5.33 -19.74 -6.86
N ASN A 411 -5.06 -20.53 -5.82
CA ASN A 411 -6.05 -20.82 -4.78
C ASN A 411 -6.35 -19.61 -3.89
N LYS A 412 -5.34 -18.81 -3.54
CA LYS A 412 -5.44 -17.65 -2.65
C LYS A 412 -5.68 -16.33 -3.37
N GLY A 413 -5.13 -16.19 -4.59
CA GLY A 413 -5.25 -14.96 -5.39
C GLY A 413 -6.47 -14.93 -6.31
N GLY A 414 -7.14 -16.06 -6.49
CA GLY A 414 -8.31 -16.20 -7.36
C GLY A 414 -7.97 -16.55 -8.80
N THR A 415 -8.97 -17.02 -9.53
CA THR A 415 -8.84 -17.51 -10.91
C THR A 415 -9.06 -16.44 -11.97
N ASN A 416 -9.29 -15.20 -11.57
CA ASN A 416 -9.57 -14.07 -12.47
C ASN A 416 -8.33 -13.24 -12.80
N LYS A 417 -7.16 -13.65 -12.34
CA LYS A 417 -5.87 -12.99 -12.57
C LYS A 417 -4.93 -13.87 -13.35
N ILE A 418 -4.11 -13.25 -14.18
CA ILE A 418 -2.99 -13.90 -14.84
C ILE A 418 -1.93 -14.18 -13.77
N ILE A 419 -1.34 -15.38 -13.76
CA ILE A 419 -0.29 -15.76 -12.81
C ILE A 419 1.05 -15.81 -13.54
N SER A 420 2.09 -15.17 -12.99
CA SER A 420 3.41 -15.12 -13.62
C SER A 420 4.56 -15.28 -12.64
N LEU A 421 5.70 -15.70 -13.17
CA LEU A 421 6.99 -15.74 -12.50
C LEU A 421 7.77 -14.50 -12.95
N SER A 422 7.65 -13.40 -12.18
CA SER A 422 8.12 -12.08 -12.60
C SER A 422 9.60 -11.83 -12.34
N GLU A 423 10.21 -12.60 -11.44
CA GLU A 423 11.66 -12.73 -11.31
C GLU A 423 12.00 -14.17 -10.98
N ASN A 424 13.13 -14.62 -11.50
CA ASN A 424 13.64 -15.93 -11.13
C ASN A 424 15.16 -16.04 -11.27
N GLY A 425 15.70 -17.05 -10.62
CA GLY A 425 17.04 -17.57 -10.89
C GLY A 425 17.03 -18.39 -12.18
N PRO A 426 17.35 -19.70 -12.15
CA PRO A 426 17.24 -20.55 -13.34
C PRO A 426 15.79 -20.64 -13.82
N ILE A 427 15.59 -20.70 -15.14
CA ILE A 427 14.27 -20.88 -15.72
C ILE A 427 13.75 -22.30 -15.46
N PRO A 428 12.43 -22.47 -15.24
CA PRO A 428 11.82 -23.79 -15.13
C PRO A 428 11.87 -24.54 -16.49
N ASP A 429 12.01 -25.84 -16.44
CA ASP A 429 11.93 -26.69 -17.63
C ASP A 429 10.50 -26.72 -18.18
N VAL A 430 10.35 -26.57 -19.49
CA VAL A 430 9.04 -26.47 -20.13
C VAL A 430 8.17 -27.71 -19.91
N ASP A 431 8.76 -28.92 -19.93
CA ASP A 431 7.99 -30.14 -19.69
C ASP A 431 7.54 -30.23 -18.23
N ASN A 432 8.38 -29.82 -17.27
CA ASN A 432 7.98 -29.76 -15.86
C ASN A 432 6.80 -28.80 -15.69
N MET A 433 6.87 -27.59 -16.25
CA MET A 433 5.77 -26.61 -16.14
C MET A 433 4.44 -27.19 -16.64
N TYR A 434 4.42 -27.73 -17.87
CA TYR A 434 3.16 -28.17 -18.48
C TYR A 434 2.67 -29.50 -17.95
N ASN A 435 3.55 -30.44 -17.60
CA ASN A 435 3.17 -31.70 -16.98
C ASN A 435 2.60 -31.53 -15.56
N GLU A 436 3.11 -30.54 -14.84
CA GLU A 436 2.70 -30.26 -13.44
C GLU A 436 1.65 -29.15 -13.34
N GLY A 437 1.23 -28.57 -14.47
CA GLY A 437 0.17 -27.58 -14.53
C GLY A 437 0.58 -26.17 -14.07
N ALA A 438 1.87 -25.90 -13.89
CA ALA A 438 2.40 -24.56 -13.54
C ALA A 438 2.63 -23.70 -14.81
N THR A 439 1.56 -23.38 -15.49
CA THR A 439 1.59 -22.67 -16.77
C THR A 439 1.77 -21.15 -16.56
N TRP A 440 2.91 -20.76 -16.02
CA TRP A 440 3.29 -19.35 -15.81
C TRP A 440 3.10 -18.57 -17.10
N SER A 441 2.49 -17.36 -17.02
CA SER A 441 2.30 -16.50 -18.19
C SER A 441 3.64 -16.09 -18.82
N TRP A 442 4.61 -15.82 -18.00
CA TRP A 442 6.02 -15.64 -18.38
C TRP A 442 6.94 -16.08 -17.24
N TRP A 443 8.21 -16.23 -17.56
CA TRP A 443 9.34 -16.24 -16.62
C TRP A 443 10.36 -15.19 -17.05
N MET A 444 11.08 -14.60 -16.10
CA MET A 444 12.04 -13.52 -16.32
C MET A 444 13.25 -13.69 -15.39
N PRO A 445 14.28 -14.46 -15.78
CA PRO A 445 15.48 -14.54 -14.97
C PRO A 445 16.10 -13.16 -14.81
N TRP A 446 16.62 -12.92 -13.60
CA TRP A 446 17.32 -11.68 -13.28
C TRP A 446 18.60 -11.61 -14.08
N TYR A 447 19.18 -10.44 -14.22
CA TYR A 447 20.32 -10.15 -15.08
C TYR A 447 21.63 -10.87 -14.64
N ASP A 448 22.60 -10.95 -15.58
CA ASP A 448 24.00 -11.33 -15.35
C ASP A 448 24.96 -10.14 -15.40
N SER A 449 24.55 -9.03 -15.98
CA SER A 449 25.42 -7.92 -16.31
C SER A 449 25.84 -7.05 -15.14
N TRP A 450 25.17 -7.15 -14.00
CA TRP A 450 25.47 -6.34 -12.81
C TRP A 450 25.70 -7.20 -11.56
N GLY A 451 26.71 -6.79 -10.76
CA GLY A 451 27.00 -7.45 -9.50
C GLY A 451 27.68 -8.82 -9.62
N SER A 452 27.72 -9.55 -8.53
CA SER A 452 28.33 -10.88 -8.46
C SER A 452 27.38 -12.01 -8.78
N ASP A 453 26.06 -11.76 -8.60
CA ASP A 453 25.03 -12.77 -8.79
C ASP A 453 24.68 -12.87 -10.28
N LYS A 454 24.71 -14.08 -10.79
CA LYS A 454 24.51 -14.39 -12.20
C LYS A 454 23.32 -15.32 -12.32
N HIS A 455 22.18 -14.83 -12.78
CA HIS A 455 20.94 -15.58 -12.77
C HIS A 455 20.60 -16.23 -14.12
N ILE A 456 20.92 -15.57 -15.24
CA ILE A 456 20.73 -16.12 -16.58
C ILE A 456 21.61 -17.37 -16.76
N SER A 457 22.86 -17.29 -16.34
CA SER A 457 23.85 -18.38 -16.46
C SER A 457 23.67 -19.50 -15.40
N GLN A 458 22.75 -19.36 -14.45
CA GLN A 458 22.31 -20.45 -13.59
C GLN A 458 21.49 -21.50 -14.33
N THR A 459 20.99 -21.19 -15.53
CA THR A 459 20.33 -22.13 -16.43
C THR A 459 21.34 -22.70 -17.41
N SER A 460 21.38 -24.04 -17.51
CA SER A 460 22.24 -24.70 -18.49
C SER A 460 21.83 -24.37 -19.93
N ALA A 461 22.83 -24.30 -20.85
CA ALA A 461 22.56 -24.03 -22.25
C ALA A 461 21.59 -25.03 -22.89
N SER A 462 21.61 -26.30 -22.46
CA SER A 462 20.66 -27.33 -22.96
C SER A 462 19.21 -27.04 -22.61
N VAL A 463 18.95 -26.52 -21.40
CA VAL A 463 17.60 -26.11 -20.98
C VAL A 463 17.16 -24.86 -21.72
N TRP A 464 18.04 -23.88 -21.89
CA TRP A 464 17.76 -22.71 -22.72
C TRP A 464 17.36 -23.10 -24.14
N GLN A 465 18.17 -23.94 -24.80
CA GLN A 465 17.91 -24.42 -26.17
C GLN A 465 16.60 -25.20 -26.25
N LYS A 466 16.36 -26.12 -25.31
CA LYS A 466 15.11 -26.91 -25.26
C LYS A 466 13.90 -25.96 -25.12
N ASN A 467 13.90 -25.08 -24.14
CA ASN A 467 12.77 -24.21 -23.87
C ASN A 467 12.49 -23.25 -25.03
N LEU A 468 13.51 -22.55 -25.55
CA LEU A 468 13.31 -21.55 -26.62
C LEU A 468 13.00 -22.19 -27.99
N ALA A 469 13.19 -23.50 -28.16
CA ALA A 469 12.78 -24.24 -29.35
C ALA A 469 11.38 -24.89 -29.23
N ASP A 470 10.79 -24.90 -28.03
CA ASP A 470 9.50 -25.55 -27.78
C ASP A 470 8.34 -24.62 -28.20
N GLU A 471 7.34 -25.21 -28.89
CA GLU A 471 6.16 -24.50 -29.40
C GLU A 471 5.29 -23.85 -28.28
N ARG A 472 5.46 -24.29 -27.03
CA ARG A 472 4.77 -23.75 -25.86
C ARG A 472 5.42 -22.48 -25.31
N ILE A 473 6.64 -22.14 -25.76
CA ILE A 473 7.38 -20.95 -25.32
C ILE A 473 7.38 -19.91 -26.45
N ILE A 474 6.92 -18.70 -26.14
CA ILE A 474 6.90 -17.59 -27.09
C ILE A 474 8.22 -16.86 -27.03
N THR A 475 8.90 -16.73 -28.16
CA THR A 475 10.14 -15.96 -28.36
C THR A 475 9.87 -14.72 -29.21
N LEU A 476 10.80 -13.78 -29.28
CA LEU A 476 10.59 -12.49 -29.94
C LEU A 476 10.22 -12.64 -31.42
N ASP A 477 10.82 -13.60 -32.13
CA ASP A 477 10.51 -13.92 -33.54
C ASP A 477 9.12 -14.53 -33.76
N GLU A 478 8.46 -15.00 -32.71
CA GLU A 478 7.11 -15.56 -32.73
C GLU A 478 6.03 -14.56 -32.30
N MET A 479 6.43 -13.36 -31.89
CA MET A 479 5.50 -12.29 -31.55
C MET A 479 4.77 -11.78 -32.81
N PRO A 480 3.44 -11.52 -32.72
CA PRO A 480 2.63 -11.17 -33.89
C PRO A 480 2.93 -9.76 -34.45
N GLY A 481 3.67 -8.94 -33.69
CA GLY A 481 3.81 -7.50 -33.96
C GLY A 481 2.55 -6.72 -33.57
N TRP A 482 2.73 -5.63 -32.82
CA TRP A 482 1.61 -4.90 -32.21
C TRP A 482 0.69 -4.21 -33.20
N ASP A 483 1.20 -3.82 -34.37
CA ASP A 483 0.39 -3.21 -35.43
C ASP A 483 -0.60 -4.23 -36.02
N ASN A 484 -0.22 -5.48 -36.11
CA ASN A 484 -0.99 -6.56 -36.69
C ASN A 484 -1.89 -7.29 -35.68
N TYR A 485 -1.57 -7.19 -34.38
CA TYR A 485 -2.34 -7.85 -33.32
C TYR A 485 -3.63 -7.06 -33.00
N ASN A 486 -4.79 -7.62 -33.36
CA ASN A 486 -6.11 -7.03 -33.13
C ASN A 486 -7.11 -8.02 -32.52
N GLU A 487 -6.62 -9.09 -31.88
CA GLU A 487 -7.47 -10.09 -31.27
C GLU A 487 -8.10 -9.56 -29.99
N ALA A 488 -9.40 -9.82 -29.83
CA ALA A 488 -10.06 -9.58 -28.55
C ALA A 488 -9.60 -10.61 -27.52
N ALA A 489 -9.74 -10.29 -26.24
CA ALA A 489 -9.53 -11.25 -25.18
C ALA A 489 -10.45 -12.47 -25.36
N SER A 490 -9.90 -13.67 -25.23
CA SER A 490 -10.68 -14.92 -25.27
C SER A 490 -11.54 -15.11 -24.02
N ALA A 491 -11.24 -14.37 -22.93
CA ALA A 491 -12.04 -14.34 -21.73
C ALA A 491 -13.37 -13.59 -21.96
N THR A 492 -14.41 -14.04 -21.28
CA THR A 492 -15.76 -13.46 -21.40
C THR A 492 -16.25 -12.77 -20.14
N LYS A 493 -15.56 -12.97 -19.01
CA LYS A 493 -15.93 -12.40 -17.73
C LYS A 493 -15.74 -10.88 -17.72
N VAL A 494 -16.81 -10.17 -17.42
CA VAL A 494 -16.74 -8.73 -17.16
C VAL A 494 -16.40 -8.50 -15.70
N CYS A 495 -15.22 -7.96 -15.43
CA CYS A 495 -14.77 -7.64 -14.08
C CYS A 495 -15.01 -6.17 -13.74
N ALA A 496 -15.05 -5.88 -12.45
CA ALA A 496 -15.08 -4.51 -11.98
C ALA A 496 -13.73 -3.83 -12.30
N THR A 497 -13.79 -2.58 -12.70
CA THR A 497 -12.62 -1.73 -12.92
C THR A 497 -12.46 -0.73 -11.78
N SER A 498 -11.27 -0.23 -11.57
CA SER A 498 -11.05 0.85 -10.60
C SER A 498 -11.85 2.08 -10.98
N THR A 499 -12.37 2.74 -9.96
CA THR A 499 -12.95 4.07 -10.05
C THR A 499 -12.17 4.97 -9.11
N ALA A 500 -11.96 6.23 -9.53
CA ALA A 500 -11.29 7.22 -8.72
C ALA A 500 -11.87 7.25 -7.30
N ASN A 501 -11.01 7.14 -6.29
CA ASN A 501 -11.40 7.10 -4.89
C ASN A 501 -10.95 8.38 -4.19
N ALA A 502 -11.91 9.19 -3.75
CA ALA A 502 -11.67 10.45 -3.03
C ALA A 502 -10.75 10.28 -1.80
N LYS A 503 -10.70 9.07 -1.20
CA LYS A 503 -9.83 8.76 -0.07
C LYS A 503 -8.34 8.87 -0.41
N TYR A 504 -7.95 8.61 -1.66
CA TYR A 504 -6.56 8.57 -2.10
C TYR A 504 -6.14 9.78 -2.95
N GLY A 505 -7.02 10.79 -3.07
CA GLY A 505 -6.71 12.06 -3.72
C GLY A 505 -6.61 12.05 -5.24
N ALA A 506 -6.74 10.89 -5.87
CA ALA A 506 -6.54 10.76 -7.31
C ALA A 506 -7.83 10.91 -8.14
N GLY A 507 -8.96 11.03 -7.54
CA GLY A 507 -10.22 11.07 -8.30
C GLY A 507 -11.27 11.98 -7.77
N SER A 508 -11.07 12.60 -6.65
CA SER A 508 -11.65 13.88 -6.42
C SER A 508 -10.68 14.87 -7.05
N ALA A 509 -11.06 15.51 -8.10
CA ALA A 509 -10.58 16.83 -8.42
C ALA A 509 -11.11 17.85 -7.37
N GLU A 510 -10.93 17.58 -6.10
CA GLU A 510 -10.39 18.55 -5.21
C GLU A 510 -8.88 18.42 -5.39
N GLU A 511 -8.29 19.12 -6.38
CA GLU A 511 -7.05 19.80 -6.19
C GLU A 511 -6.95 20.02 -4.68
N VAL A 512 -5.84 19.63 -4.04
CA VAL A 512 -5.42 20.38 -2.86
C VAL A 512 -5.26 21.79 -3.43
N LYS A 513 -6.36 22.52 -3.48
CA LYS A 513 -6.35 23.92 -3.75
C LYS A 513 -5.56 24.44 -2.60
N ASN A 514 -4.48 25.12 -2.89
CA ASN A 514 -3.87 26.01 -1.92
C ASN A 514 -5.01 26.81 -1.34
N LEU A 515 -5.54 26.40 -0.18
CA LEU A 515 -6.57 27.12 0.51
C LEU A 515 -5.89 28.14 1.38
N MET A 516 -6.51 29.25 1.54
CA MET A 516 -6.00 30.38 2.32
C MET A 516 -7.04 30.76 3.36
N MET A 517 -6.61 31.29 4.48
CA MET A 517 -7.51 31.84 5.49
C MET A 517 -7.91 33.28 5.13
N ALA A 518 -9.18 33.48 4.84
CA ALA A 518 -9.75 34.82 4.67
C ALA A 518 -10.42 35.29 5.96
N VAL A 519 -10.02 36.45 6.44
CA VAL A 519 -10.60 37.13 7.61
C VAL A 519 -11.24 38.42 7.16
N THR A 520 -12.55 38.54 7.35
CA THR A 520 -13.30 39.77 7.03
C THR A 520 -13.43 40.60 8.29
N TYR A 521 -12.87 41.80 8.25
CA TYR A 521 -12.90 42.77 9.32
C TYR A 521 -14.04 43.78 9.06
N THR A 522 -14.70 44.15 10.14
CA THR A 522 -15.56 45.37 10.22
C THR A 522 -14.74 46.48 10.82
N THR A 523 -15.10 47.73 10.62
CA THR A 523 -14.35 48.91 10.97
C THR A 523 -13.42 48.72 12.17
N LEU A 524 -12.09 48.68 11.94
CA LEU A 524 -11.09 48.54 12.99
C LEU A 524 -10.91 49.86 13.75
N ASN A 525 -10.62 49.77 15.05
CA ASN A 525 -10.21 50.87 15.91
C ASN A 525 -8.69 50.87 16.15
N ASP A 526 -8.21 51.76 17.02
CA ASP A 526 -6.81 51.93 17.36
C ASP A 526 -6.16 50.69 17.95
N SER A 527 -6.93 49.82 18.59
CA SER A 527 -6.43 48.59 19.23
C SER A 527 -6.30 47.40 18.24
N GLY A 528 -6.79 47.60 17.00
CA GLY A 528 -6.79 46.54 16.00
C GLY A 528 -7.68 45.34 16.37
N ALA A 529 -7.46 44.21 15.68
CA ALA A 529 -8.15 42.96 15.96
C ALA A 529 -7.16 41.78 15.90
N ASN A 530 -7.36 40.80 16.78
CA ASN A 530 -6.49 39.65 16.99
C ASN A 530 -7.20 38.36 16.64
N ILE A 531 -6.50 37.52 15.94
CA ILE A 531 -6.89 36.10 15.68
C ILE A 531 -5.83 35.16 16.22
N GLU A 532 -6.20 34.05 16.79
CA GLU A 532 -5.30 33.11 17.48
C GLU A 532 -5.44 31.70 17.04
N LEU A 533 -4.32 30.97 16.99
CA LEU A 533 -4.24 29.54 16.79
C LEU A 533 -3.59 28.88 18.01
N GLN A 534 -4.27 27.94 18.63
CA GLN A 534 -3.71 27.10 19.69
C GLN A 534 -2.98 25.89 19.05
N LYS A 535 -1.98 25.34 19.78
CA LYS A 535 -1.14 24.18 19.34
C LYS A 535 -0.11 24.53 18.29
N VAL A 536 0.73 25.47 18.59
CA VAL A 536 1.92 25.78 17.79
C VAL A 536 2.93 24.64 17.88
N PRO A 537 3.58 24.23 16.77
CA PRO A 537 4.65 23.24 16.81
C PRO A 537 5.86 23.79 17.58
N ASN A 538 6.72 22.89 18.09
CA ASN A 538 8.00 23.30 18.64
C ASN A 538 8.85 23.95 17.53
N LEU A 539 9.28 25.18 17.72
CA LEU A 539 10.02 26.00 16.76
C LEU A 539 11.52 26.11 17.08
N THR A 540 12.03 25.26 17.97
CA THR A 540 13.46 25.30 18.35
C THR A 540 14.35 25.32 17.12
N GLY A 541 15.32 26.26 17.14
CA GLY A 541 16.27 26.44 16.06
C GLY A 541 15.80 27.33 14.90
N ALA A 542 14.52 27.70 14.84
CA ALA A 542 14.04 28.71 13.91
C ALA A 542 14.47 30.11 14.35
N LYS A 543 14.67 31.02 13.41
CA LYS A 543 15.01 32.43 13.62
C LYS A 543 13.93 33.36 13.10
N THR A 544 13.30 33.00 12.00
CA THR A 544 12.24 33.80 11.40
C THR A 544 11.02 32.92 11.07
N VAL A 545 9.87 33.59 10.98
CA VAL A 545 8.62 33.00 10.43
C VAL A 545 8.17 33.88 9.28
N SER A 546 7.87 33.27 8.15
CA SER A 546 7.28 33.92 6.98
C SER A 546 5.78 33.71 6.93
N LEU A 547 5.04 34.71 6.42
CA LEU A 547 3.60 34.66 6.21
C LEU A 547 3.26 35.50 4.98
N LYS A 548 2.55 34.90 4.03
CA LYS A 548 2.04 35.60 2.86
C LYS A 548 0.69 36.21 3.17
N ILE A 549 0.54 37.51 2.93
CA ILE A 549 -0.63 38.28 3.27
C ILE A 549 -1.12 39.06 2.06
N THR A 550 -2.43 38.96 1.75
CA THR A 550 -3.11 39.77 0.73
C THR A 550 -4.15 40.66 1.39
N ASN A 551 -4.03 41.97 1.23
CA ASN A 551 -4.99 42.94 1.75
C ASN A 551 -6.01 43.30 0.68
N ASN A 552 -7.21 42.73 0.75
CA ASN A 552 -8.36 43.01 -0.14
C ASN A 552 -9.37 43.97 0.51
N GLY A 553 -8.99 44.69 1.53
CA GLY A 553 -9.80 45.70 2.15
C GLY A 553 -9.39 47.13 1.78
N SER A 554 -9.98 48.11 2.43
CA SER A 554 -9.71 49.54 2.22
C SER A 554 -10.19 50.37 3.40
N GLY A 555 -9.82 51.66 3.46
CA GLY A 555 -10.37 52.63 4.37
C GLY A 555 -9.52 52.90 5.61
N GLY A 556 -8.35 52.28 5.73
CA GLY A 556 -7.37 52.60 6.76
C GLY A 556 -6.78 54.00 6.58
N ALA A 557 -6.39 54.68 7.69
CA ALA A 557 -5.91 56.07 7.68
C ALA A 557 -4.68 56.29 6.78
N ASP A 558 -3.86 55.23 6.54
CA ASP A 558 -2.63 55.28 5.75
C ASP A 558 -2.68 54.35 4.51
N ASN A 559 -3.87 54.02 4.03
CA ASN A 559 -4.10 53.11 2.86
C ASN A 559 -3.42 51.76 2.97
N GLY A 560 -3.52 51.12 4.12
CA GLY A 560 -2.96 49.79 4.37
C GLY A 560 -3.27 49.26 5.77
N ILE A 561 -2.69 48.12 6.09
CA ILE A 561 -2.79 47.47 7.38
C ILE A 561 -1.42 47.15 7.91
N TRP A 562 -1.27 47.21 9.24
CA TRP A 562 -0.13 46.65 9.95
C TRP A 562 -0.51 45.27 10.46
N VAL A 563 0.40 44.29 10.27
CA VAL A 563 0.25 42.94 10.79
C VAL A 563 1.44 42.58 11.68
N GLY A 564 1.16 42.13 12.88
CA GLY A 564 2.13 41.64 13.84
C GLY A 564 1.90 40.18 14.21
N LEU A 565 2.95 39.54 14.75
CA LEU A 565 2.93 38.18 15.25
C LEU A 565 3.28 38.16 16.74
N ALA A 566 2.53 37.40 17.54
CA ALA A 566 2.80 37.21 18.95
C ALA A 566 2.66 35.75 19.36
N PHE A 567 3.44 35.32 20.34
CA PHE A 567 3.38 33.97 20.89
C PHE A 567 2.98 34.00 22.38
N VAL A 568 2.35 32.88 22.84
CA VAL A 568 2.07 32.64 24.25
C VAL A 568 2.73 31.33 24.66
N ARG A 569 3.39 31.29 25.79
CA ARG A 569 4.07 30.11 26.34
C ARG A 569 3.13 29.18 27.12
N ASN A 570 3.45 27.91 27.16
CA ASN A 570 2.84 26.94 28.08
C ASN A 570 3.20 27.32 29.56
N GLY A 571 2.21 27.26 30.43
CA GLY A 571 2.39 27.50 31.89
C GLY A 571 2.23 28.91 32.34
N MET A 572 1.91 29.84 31.44
CA MET A 572 1.47 31.20 31.84
C MET A 572 0.10 31.15 32.49
N LYS A 573 -0.10 31.88 33.57
CA LYS A 573 -1.37 31.95 34.29
C LYS A 573 -2.47 32.56 33.40
N ASP A 574 -3.70 32.17 33.70
CA ASP A 574 -4.98 32.53 33.03
C ASP A 574 -5.26 34.07 32.92
N ASP A 575 -4.34 34.91 33.23
CA ASP A 575 -4.48 36.38 33.08
C ASP A 575 -4.23 36.71 31.60
N ALA A 576 -5.31 36.85 30.90
CA ALA A 576 -5.48 36.98 29.44
C ALA A 576 -4.75 38.20 28.78
N TRP A 577 -3.78 38.79 29.41
CA TRP A 577 -3.15 40.05 28.97
C TRP A 577 -1.61 40.03 28.98
N THR A 578 -0.96 38.97 29.42
CA THR A 578 0.48 38.83 29.29
C THR A 578 0.83 38.20 27.93
N TRP A 579 0.78 39.04 26.93
CA TRP A 579 1.39 38.81 25.63
C TRP A 579 2.91 38.90 25.82
N GLU A 580 3.54 37.82 26.19
CA GLU A 580 4.97 37.88 26.44
C GLU A 580 5.80 38.12 25.18
N MET A 581 5.18 38.09 23.99
CA MET A 581 6.04 38.19 22.82
C MET A 581 5.28 38.69 21.59
N SER A 582 5.25 40.01 21.41
CA SER A 582 5.07 40.58 20.08
C SER A 582 6.45 40.70 19.45
N THR A 583 6.60 40.18 18.23
CA THR A 583 7.79 40.46 17.44
C THR A 583 7.84 41.97 17.23
N SER A 584 8.97 42.63 17.58
CA SER A 584 9.14 44.08 17.48
C SER A 584 9.02 44.61 16.02
N THR A 585 8.97 43.72 15.02
CA THR A 585 8.86 44.03 13.62
C THR A 585 7.51 43.61 13.08
N GLY A 586 6.55 44.50 13.00
CA GLY A 586 5.34 44.29 12.20
C GLY A 586 5.60 44.51 10.72
N CYS A 587 4.66 44.07 9.90
CA CYS A 587 4.68 44.19 8.44
C CYS A 587 3.55 45.08 7.96
N TRP A 588 3.85 46.07 7.08
CA TRP A 588 2.84 46.92 6.49
C TRP A 588 2.44 46.44 5.12
N ILE A 589 1.14 46.30 4.87
CA ILE A 589 0.56 45.82 3.61
C ILE A 589 -0.43 46.86 3.08
N ASN A 590 -0.10 47.51 1.96
CA ASN A 590 -0.97 48.46 1.30
C ASN A 590 -2.29 47.87 0.82
N ASP A 591 -3.33 48.67 0.68
CA ASP A 591 -4.60 48.25 0.11
C ASP A 591 -4.42 47.64 -1.29
N GLY A 592 -5.00 46.46 -1.52
CA GLY A 592 -4.89 45.70 -2.76
C GLY A 592 -3.53 44.99 -2.97
N ALA A 593 -2.60 45.06 -2.04
CA ALA A 593 -1.29 44.44 -2.19
C ALA A 593 -1.22 43.00 -1.61
N THR A 594 -0.31 42.21 -2.15
CA THR A 594 0.13 40.92 -1.59
C THR A 594 1.61 41.03 -1.23
N THR A 595 1.96 40.68 0.00
CA THR A 595 3.33 40.76 0.54
C THR A 595 3.62 39.52 1.35
N THR A 596 4.85 38.97 1.23
CA THR A 596 5.36 37.98 2.18
C THR A 596 6.10 38.72 3.28
N CYS A 597 5.61 38.60 4.50
CA CYS A 597 6.18 39.21 5.68
C CYS A 597 7.11 38.22 6.39
N GLU A 598 8.25 38.67 6.84
CA GLU A 598 9.17 37.92 7.71
C GLU A 598 9.17 38.55 9.12
N PHE A 599 9.01 37.70 10.12
CA PHE A 599 9.01 38.08 11.52
C PHE A 599 10.22 37.45 12.23
N ASP A 600 11.07 38.24 12.86
CA ASP A 600 12.12 37.73 13.74
C ASP A 600 11.45 37.17 15.00
N ILE A 601 11.66 35.90 15.28
CA ILE A 601 11.10 35.17 16.41
C ILE A 601 12.15 34.80 17.46
N THR A 602 13.35 35.39 17.38
CA THR A 602 14.43 35.08 18.33
C THR A 602 14.28 35.88 19.61
N LYS A 603 13.68 37.05 19.57
CA LYS A 603 13.54 37.94 20.68
C LYS A 603 12.29 38.81 20.60
N TYR A 604 11.86 39.34 21.73
CA TYR A 604 10.83 40.37 21.85
C TYR A 604 11.33 41.52 22.73
N GLU A 605 10.71 42.69 22.62
CA GLU A 605 10.98 43.85 23.41
C GLU A 605 9.79 44.11 24.35
N ASP A 606 10.04 44.27 25.63
CA ASP A 606 9.02 44.61 26.62
C ASP A 606 8.67 46.11 26.63
N ASP A 607 7.74 46.50 27.47
CA ASP A 607 7.28 47.89 27.59
C ASP A 607 8.39 48.87 28.03
N ASP A 608 9.41 48.36 28.73
CA ASP A 608 10.58 49.10 29.18
C ASP A 608 11.71 49.18 28.15
N LYS A 609 11.46 48.65 26.92
CA LYS A 609 12.40 48.59 25.80
C LYS A 609 13.57 47.63 26.05
N VAL A 610 13.37 46.62 26.87
CA VAL A 610 14.35 45.58 27.13
C VAL A 610 14.07 44.39 26.24
N GLU A 611 15.11 43.91 25.53
CA GLU A 611 15.01 42.71 24.69
C GLU A 611 15.10 41.43 25.54
N HIS A 612 14.19 40.50 25.27
CA HIS A 612 14.12 39.18 25.89
C HIS A 612 14.09 38.07 24.82
N PRO A 613 14.73 36.92 25.05
CA PRO A 613 14.66 35.79 24.12
C PRO A 613 13.27 35.13 24.14
N ILE A 614 12.79 34.67 22.99
CA ILE A 614 11.56 33.91 22.88
C ILE A 614 11.86 32.41 23.16
N ASP A 615 11.10 31.82 24.08
CA ASP A 615 11.18 30.40 24.41
C ASP A 615 10.42 29.56 23.35
N LEU A 616 11.11 29.20 22.24
CA LEU A 616 10.54 28.49 21.10
C LEU A 616 10.24 26.98 21.37
N ASP A 617 10.71 26.47 22.53
CA ASP A 617 10.46 25.09 22.94
C ASP A 617 9.10 24.89 23.59
N ASN A 618 8.51 25.94 24.11
CA ASN A 618 7.39 25.89 25.05
C ASN A 618 6.21 26.76 24.64
N LEU A 619 5.95 26.88 23.35
CA LEU A 619 4.87 27.68 22.79
C LEU A 619 3.50 27.00 22.96
N PHE A 620 2.49 27.79 23.35
CA PHE A 620 1.11 27.35 23.47
C PHE A 620 0.23 27.84 22.32
N SER A 621 0.30 29.10 21.95
CA SER A 621 -0.47 29.70 20.87
C SER A 621 0.32 30.75 20.11
N VAL A 622 -0.13 31.03 18.90
CA VAL A 622 0.31 32.15 18.08
C VAL A 622 -0.87 33.02 17.74
N THR A 623 -0.64 34.34 17.79
CA THR A 623 -1.65 35.35 17.47
C THR A 623 -1.16 36.22 16.32
N LEU A 624 -2.05 36.46 15.35
CA LEU A 624 -1.88 37.49 14.33
C LEU A 624 -2.70 38.73 14.74
N MET A 625 -2.01 39.86 14.82
CA MET A 625 -2.58 41.17 15.15
C MET A 625 -2.71 41.98 13.86
N VAL A 626 -3.90 42.45 13.56
CA VAL A 626 -4.16 43.37 12.42
C VAL A 626 -4.63 44.68 12.96
N ALA A 627 -3.90 45.76 12.65
CA ALA A 627 -4.23 47.10 13.10
C ALA A 627 -4.28 48.08 11.92
N ALA A 628 -5.34 48.81 11.83
CA ALA A 628 -5.52 49.97 10.94
C ALA A 628 -6.82 50.70 11.27
N VAL A 629 -6.77 51.92 11.81
CA VAL A 629 -7.97 52.69 12.18
C VAL A 629 -8.86 52.96 10.95
N GLY A 630 -10.13 52.56 11.04
CA GLY A 630 -11.10 52.76 9.99
C GLY A 630 -11.06 51.72 8.85
N PHE A 631 -10.19 50.72 8.94
CA PHE A 631 -10.09 49.66 7.93
C PHE A 631 -11.32 48.75 7.94
N GLU A 632 -11.84 48.44 6.75
CA GLU A 632 -12.88 47.43 6.50
C GLU A 632 -12.50 46.55 5.31
N GLY A 633 -12.78 45.24 5.38
CA GLY A 633 -12.61 44.34 4.26
C GLY A 633 -11.97 43.02 4.64
N THR A 634 -11.48 42.32 3.66
CA THR A 634 -10.94 40.97 3.81
C THR A 634 -9.44 40.95 3.66
N VAL A 635 -8.76 40.38 4.66
CA VAL A 635 -7.33 40.04 4.62
C VAL A 635 -7.20 38.56 4.45
N ILE A 636 -6.36 38.14 3.51
CA ILE A 636 -6.11 36.72 3.21
C ILE A 636 -4.70 36.36 3.72
N PHE A 637 -4.59 35.29 4.47
CA PHE A 637 -3.36 34.75 5.02
C PHE A 637 -3.07 33.38 4.40
N ASP A 638 -1.80 33.15 4.06
CA ASP A 638 -1.34 31.95 3.37
C ASP A 638 0.06 31.57 3.90
N ASP A 639 0.34 30.30 4.10
CA ASP A 639 1.65 29.73 4.42
C ASP A 639 2.40 30.41 5.60
N LEU A 640 1.98 30.14 6.83
CA LEU A 640 2.72 30.56 8.04
C LEU A 640 3.80 29.51 8.36
N VAL A 641 5.05 29.78 7.96
CA VAL A 641 6.16 28.80 7.96
C VAL A 641 7.41 29.39 8.63
N ALA A 642 8.06 28.59 9.46
CA ALA A 642 9.35 28.92 10.05
C ALA A 642 10.52 28.58 9.10
N ASP A 643 11.64 29.34 9.22
CA ASP A 643 12.84 29.18 8.38
C ASP A 643 13.53 27.81 8.53
N ASN A 644 13.23 27.05 9.56
CA ASN A 644 13.65 25.63 9.72
C ASN A 644 12.71 24.63 9.04
N GLY A 645 11.78 25.11 8.19
CA GLY A 645 10.82 24.30 7.43
C GLY A 645 9.61 23.79 8.21
N LYS A 646 9.45 24.17 9.50
CA LYS A 646 8.25 23.82 10.27
C LYS A 646 7.07 24.70 9.90
N VAL A 647 5.97 24.07 9.48
CA VAL A 647 4.72 24.73 9.15
C VAL A 647 3.92 24.96 10.43
N ILE A 648 3.60 26.22 10.74
CA ILE A 648 2.71 26.60 11.84
C ILE A 648 1.25 26.44 11.38
N SER A 649 0.92 26.96 10.21
CA SER A 649 -0.34 26.75 9.51
C SER A 649 -0.17 26.98 8.00
N ALA A 650 -0.59 25.99 7.19
CA ALA A 650 -0.73 26.17 5.74
C ALA A 650 -2.11 26.72 5.35
N PHE A 651 -3.03 26.85 6.30
CA PHE A 651 -4.44 27.24 6.13
C PHE A 651 -5.25 26.35 5.17
N ASP A 652 -4.80 25.15 4.87
CA ASP A 652 -5.46 24.21 3.96
C ASP A 652 -6.66 23.47 4.59
N LYS A 653 -6.80 23.54 5.91
CA LYS A 653 -7.82 22.81 6.69
C LYS A 653 -8.52 23.71 7.71
N LYS A 654 -9.80 23.41 8.01
CA LYS A 654 -10.55 24.11 9.06
C LYS A 654 -9.90 24.05 10.44
N THR A 655 -9.14 23.00 10.73
CA THR A 655 -8.41 22.84 11.99
C THR A 655 -7.18 23.74 12.11
N GLU A 656 -6.77 24.34 11.01
CA GLU A 656 -5.64 25.25 10.91
C GLU A 656 -6.09 26.74 10.89
N LEU A 657 -7.40 26.97 10.85
CA LEU A 657 -7.94 28.32 10.94
C LEU A 657 -7.72 28.90 12.32
N PHE A 658 -7.30 30.14 12.33
CA PHE A 658 -7.30 30.98 13.53
C PHE A 658 -8.73 31.29 13.97
N THR A 659 -8.91 31.59 15.23
CA THR A 659 -10.18 32.02 15.80
C THR A 659 -10.08 33.43 16.31
N ALA A 660 -11.17 34.20 16.24
CA ALA A 660 -11.20 35.57 16.79
C ALA A 660 -10.94 35.55 18.30
N ALA A 661 -9.95 36.28 18.76
CA ALA A 661 -9.74 36.50 20.18
C ALA A 661 -10.97 37.17 20.81
N THR A 662 -11.24 36.90 22.09
CA THR A 662 -12.49 37.30 22.75
C THR A 662 -12.74 38.79 22.66
N GLN A 663 -11.71 39.63 22.81
CA GLN A 663 -11.78 41.08 22.74
C GLN A 663 -11.98 41.61 21.30
N SER A 664 -11.66 40.81 20.29
CA SER A 664 -11.71 41.19 18.87
C SER A 664 -12.97 40.76 18.14
N LYS A 665 -13.87 40.02 18.79
CA LYS A 665 -15.08 39.46 18.18
C LYS A 665 -16.02 40.50 17.58
N GLY A 666 -16.01 41.75 18.07
CA GLY A 666 -16.81 42.84 17.52
C GLY A 666 -16.29 43.40 16.19
N HIS A 667 -15.02 43.12 15.87
CA HIS A 667 -14.33 43.63 14.68
C HIS A 667 -14.07 42.59 13.61
N ILE A 668 -14.45 41.32 13.83
CA ILE A 668 -14.27 40.23 12.90
C ILE A 668 -15.66 39.64 12.50
N ALA A 669 -16.06 39.91 11.30
CA ALA A 669 -17.33 39.44 10.76
C ALA A 669 -17.29 37.96 10.36
N LYS A 670 -16.16 37.48 9.80
CA LYS A 670 -16.04 36.13 9.25
C LYS A 670 -14.59 35.68 9.20
N ILE A 671 -14.39 34.37 9.46
CA ILE A 671 -13.13 33.64 9.17
C ILE A 671 -13.50 32.39 8.37
N GLU A 672 -12.92 32.20 7.20
CA GLU A 672 -13.23 31.08 6.31
C GLU A 672 -12.01 30.66 5.49
N LEU A 673 -12.11 29.46 4.88
CA LEU A 673 -11.18 29.05 3.84
C LEU A 673 -11.65 29.54 2.48
N VAL A 674 -10.72 30.09 1.71
CA VAL A 674 -10.97 30.54 0.33
C VAL A 674 -9.93 29.89 -0.61
N ASP A 675 -10.27 29.74 -1.87
CA ASP A 675 -9.34 29.34 -2.92
C ASP A 675 -8.54 30.55 -3.45
N GLU A 676 -7.58 30.29 -4.32
CA GLU A 676 -6.74 31.35 -4.93
C GLU A 676 -7.52 32.42 -5.71
N THR A 677 -8.80 32.17 -6.02
CA THR A 677 -9.71 33.16 -6.63
C THR A 677 -10.48 33.96 -5.57
N GLY A 678 -10.25 33.70 -4.29
CA GLY A 678 -10.95 34.35 -3.16
C GLY A 678 -12.39 33.84 -2.95
N LYS A 679 -12.78 32.75 -3.64
CA LYS A 679 -14.09 32.15 -3.40
C LYS A 679 -14.05 31.25 -2.19
N SER A 680 -15.08 31.35 -1.33
CA SER A 680 -15.26 30.41 -0.21
C SER A 680 -15.14 28.98 -0.71
N ALA A 681 -14.18 28.26 -0.16
CA ALA A 681 -14.09 26.83 -0.37
C ALA A 681 -15.35 26.19 0.24
N ALA A 682 -16.33 25.88 -0.61
CA ALA A 682 -17.49 25.10 -0.22
C ALA A 682 -17.00 23.69 0.09
N ILE A 683 -16.55 23.48 1.33
CA ILE A 683 -16.37 22.13 1.86
C ILE A 683 -17.79 21.58 1.91
N LYS A 684 -18.17 20.77 0.86
CA LYS A 684 -19.37 19.95 0.95
C LYS A 684 -19.25 19.20 2.27
N PRO A 685 -20.23 19.32 3.19
CA PRO A 685 -20.21 18.48 4.36
C PRO A 685 -20.14 17.05 3.80
N VAL A 686 -19.10 16.32 4.19
CA VAL A 686 -19.11 14.86 4.06
C VAL A 686 -20.45 14.46 4.62
N ALA A 687 -21.32 13.88 3.79
CA ALA A 687 -22.65 13.49 4.20
C ALA A 687 -22.45 12.70 5.48
N ALA A 688 -22.97 13.22 6.59
CA ALA A 688 -22.77 12.65 7.90
C ALA A 688 -23.18 11.19 7.78
N ALA A 689 -22.19 10.30 7.88
CA ALA A 689 -22.47 8.88 8.00
C ALA A 689 -23.53 8.80 9.06
N SER A 690 -24.68 8.28 8.72
CA SER A 690 -25.93 8.18 9.49
C SER A 690 -25.65 8.12 11.00
N ALA A 691 -26.18 9.05 11.77
CA ALA A 691 -25.95 9.37 13.17
C ALA A 691 -25.50 8.17 14.00
N ALA A 692 -24.18 7.96 14.07
CA ALA A 692 -23.61 6.76 14.69
C ALA A 692 -23.51 7.09 16.13
N ALA A 693 -23.70 7.54 17.01
CA ALA A 693 -23.68 7.76 18.45
C ALA A 693 -23.49 9.23 18.84
N LYS A 694 -24.28 9.71 19.75
CA LYS A 694 -24.23 11.09 20.27
C LYS A 694 -24.10 11.09 21.80
N LEU A 695 -23.06 11.76 22.28
CA LEU A 695 -22.88 12.05 23.70
C LEU A 695 -23.42 13.45 24.01
N SER A 696 -24.24 13.56 25.05
CA SER A 696 -24.67 14.86 25.60
C SER A 696 -24.68 14.81 27.12
N VAL A 697 -24.43 15.96 27.75
CA VAL A 697 -24.46 16.10 29.20
C VAL A 697 -25.37 17.26 29.57
N SER A 698 -26.34 17.00 30.43
CA SER A 698 -27.27 18.01 30.93
C SER A 698 -27.42 17.88 32.43
N GLY A 699 -27.06 18.91 33.18
CA GLY A 699 -27.07 18.88 34.64
C GLY A 699 -26.13 17.79 35.19
N LYS A 700 -26.72 16.85 35.96
CA LYS A 700 -25.98 15.69 36.50
C LYS A 700 -26.23 14.40 35.70
N THR A 701 -26.60 14.47 34.44
CA THR A 701 -26.90 13.32 33.61
C THR A 701 -26.06 13.31 32.35
N VAL A 702 -25.39 12.19 32.09
CA VAL A 702 -24.72 11.86 30.84
C VAL A 702 -25.66 11.02 30.01
N SER A 703 -26.03 11.50 28.82
CA SER A 703 -26.89 10.75 27.88
C SER A 703 -26.05 10.32 26.67
N LEU A 704 -26.09 9.01 26.38
CA LEU A 704 -25.42 8.42 25.22
C LEU A 704 -26.48 7.76 24.32
N THR A 705 -26.57 8.27 23.06
CA THR A 705 -27.42 7.66 22.05
C THR A 705 -26.55 6.83 21.12
N THR A 706 -26.87 5.56 20.89
CA THR A 706 -26.12 4.65 20.03
C THR A 706 -27.04 4.08 18.95
N ALA A 707 -26.54 3.97 17.72
CA ALA A 707 -27.30 3.40 16.59
C ALA A 707 -27.29 1.86 16.59
N LYS A 708 -26.32 1.23 17.23
CA LYS A 708 -26.17 -0.23 17.33
C LYS A 708 -25.82 -0.64 18.76
N ALA A 709 -26.28 -1.82 19.17
CA ALA A 709 -25.84 -2.43 20.42
C ALA A 709 -24.34 -2.79 20.36
N GLY A 710 -23.65 -2.68 21.48
CA GLY A 710 -22.21 -3.02 21.55
C GLY A 710 -21.61 -2.74 22.93
N MET A 711 -20.41 -3.29 23.15
CA MET A 711 -19.64 -3.02 24.37
C MET A 711 -19.28 -1.55 24.45
N ALA A 712 -19.54 -0.94 25.63
CA ALA A 712 -19.19 0.45 25.90
C ALA A 712 -18.61 0.62 27.31
N ALA A 713 -17.69 1.56 27.46
CA ALA A 713 -17.24 2.07 28.75
C ALA A 713 -17.42 3.59 28.79
N ILE A 714 -18.04 4.07 29.87
CA ILE A 714 -18.25 5.50 30.14
C ILE A 714 -17.52 5.81 31.44
N GLU A 715 -16.46 6.58 31.33
CA GLU A 715 -15.54 6.86 32.43
C GLU A 715 -15.43 8.37 32.64
N VAL A 716 -15.22 8.79 33.87
CA VAL A 716 -15.03 10.20 34.25
C VAL A 716 -13.63 10.38 34.80
N PHE A 717 -12.96 11.42 34.31
CA PHE A 717 -11.60 11.79 34.70
C PHE A 717 -11.58 13.19 35.33
N GLY A 718 -10.75 13.35 36.32
CA GLY A 718 -10.43 14.69 36.83
C GLY A 718 -9.57 15.45 35.83
N MET A 719 -9.45 16.77 36.00
CA MET A 719 -8.59 17.61 35.13
C MET A 719 -7.11 17.24 35.18
N ASN A 720 -6.68 16.48 36.18
CA ASN A 720 -5.33 15.92 36.30
C ASN A 720 -5.14 14.60 35.54
N GLY A 721 -6.13 14.18 34.72
CA GLY A 721 -6.09 12.96 33.93
C GLY A 721 -6.34 11.65 34.72
N LYS A 722 -6.53 11.72 36.04
CA LYS A 722 -6.83 10.55 36.87
C LYS A 722 -8.29 10.18 36.73
N ARG A 723 -8.59 8.87 36.48
CA ARG A 723 -9.96 8.37 36.47
C ARG A 723 -10.58 8.45 37.86
N VAL A 724 -11.72 9.12 37.98
CA VAL A 724 -12.43 9.34 39.24
C VAL A 724 -13.71 8.52 39.37
N ALA A 725 -14.30 8.12 38.24
CA ALA A 725 -15.47 7.23 38.23
C ALA A 725 -15.58 6.43 36.94
N THR A 726 -16.24 5.28 36.98
CA THR A 726 -16.76 4.52 35.84
C THR A 726 -18.26 4.49 35.95
N LEU A 727 -18.95 5.22 35.07
CA LEU A 727 -20.42 5.29 35.08
C LEU A 727 -21.07 4.04 34.50
N TYR A 728 -20.37 3.43 33.50
CA TYR A 728 -20.83 2.22 32.85
C TYR A 728 -19.69 1.44 32.23
N LYS A 729 -19.79 0.12 32.26
CA LYS A 729 -18.92 -0.78 31.50
C LYS A 729 -19.69 -2.07 31.21
N GLY A 730 -20.09 -2.30 29.97
CA GLY A 730 -20.87 -3.45 29.57
C GLY A 730 -21.45 -3.32 28.16
N ASN A 731 -22.38 -4.23 27.83
CA ASN A 731 -23.04 -4.21 26.52
C ASN A 731 -24.25 -3.27 26.57
N LEU A 732 -24.22 -2.22 25.73
CA LEU A 732 -25.24 -1.19 25.63
C LEU A 732 -26.19 -1.53 24.48
N ALA A 733 -27.50 -1.47 24.71
CA ALA A 733 -28.48 -1.61 23.64
C ALA A 733 -28.48 -0.39 22.72
N ALA A 734 -28.95 -0.57 21.47
CA ALA A 734 -29.20 0.58 20.58
C ALA A 734 -30.30 1.47 21.19
N GLY A 735 -30.14 2.78 21.03
CA GLY A 735 -31.05 3.78 21.62
C GLY A 735 -30.31 4.73 22.57
N THR A 736 -31.07 5.49 23.36
CA THR A 736 -30.51 6.45 24.33
C THR A 736 -30.47 5.87 25.73
N SER A 737 -29.28 5.86 26.31
CA SER A 737 -29.05 5.47 27.72
C SER A 737 -28.56 6.67 28.52
N ALA A 738 -29.05 6.79 29.78
CA ALA A 738 -28.70 7.86 30.67
C ALA A 738 -27.92 7.37 31.89
N PHE A 739 -26.88 8.08 32.31
CA PHE A 739 -26.00 7.73 33.41
C PHE A 739 -25.89 8.90 34.38
N SER A 740 -25.97 8.64 35.65
CA SER A 740 -26.01 9.67 36.69
C SER A 740 -24.61 10.10 37.13
N LEU A 741 -24.44 11.40 37.31
CA LEU A 741 -23.29 12.03 37.95
C LEU A 741 -23.64 12.53 39.36
N ALA A 742 -24.80 12.09 39.94
CA ALA A 742 -25.32 12.65 41.20
C ALA A 742 -24.34 12.51 42.37
N ASP A 743 -23.59 11.40 42.39
CA ASP A 743 -22.63 11.09 43.46
C ASP A 743 -21.22 11.74 43.23
N MET A 744 -21.07 12.51 42.17
CA MET A 744 -19.81 13.19 41.89
C MET A 744 -19.72 14.52 42.67
N PRO A 745 -18.56 14.82 43.27
CA PRO A 745 -18.33 16.12 43.86
C PRO A 745 -18.47 17.25 42.83
N LYS A 746 -18.83 18.46 43.33
CA LYS A 746 -18.79 19.66 42.43
C LYS A 746 -17.42 19.86 41.89
N GLY A 747 -17.31 20.12 40.59
CA GLY A 747 -16.01 20.25 39.93
C GLY A 747 -16.03 20.13 38.42
N ARG A 748 -14.89 20.38 37.77
CA ARG A 748 -14.68 20.14 36.32
C ARG A 748 -14.13 18.75 36.11
N TYR A 749 -14.69 18.05 35.14
CA TYR A 749 -14.34 16.68 34.78
C TYR A 749 -14.38 16.49 33.28
N ILE A 750 -13.83 15.39 32.82
CA ILE A 750 -13.92 14.92 31.43
C ILE A 750 -14.64 13.58 31.42
N VAL A 751 -15.76 13.49 30.72
CA VAL A 751 -16.42 12.21 30.43
C VAL A 751 -15.81 11.64 29.15
N ARG A 752 -15.32 10.40 29.22
CA ARG A 752 -14.81 9.64 28.09
C ARG A 752 -15.74 8.45 27.81
N VAL A 753 -16.14 8.33 26.55
CA VAL A 753 -16.87 7.15 26.04
C VAL A 753 -15.97 6.39 25.09
N LYS A 754 -15.90 5.07 25.24
CA LYS A 754 -15.17 4.18 24.36
C LYS A 754 -15.99 2.92 24.09
N GLY A 755 -16.28 2.62 22.83
CA GLY A 755 -17.09 1.47 22.40
C GLY A 755 -18.47 1.87 21.87
N ALA A 756 -19.32 0.90 21.48
CA ALA A 756 -20.63 1.09 20.85
C ALA A 756 -20.62 2.03 19.61
N GLY A 757 -19.52 1.99 18.84
CA GLY A 757 -19.35 2.83 17.65
C GLY A 757 -18.96 4.28 17.93
N LEU A 758 -18.60 4.63 19.17
CA LEU A 758 -18.16 5.96 19.56
C LEU A 758 -16.88 5.90 20.40
N ALA A 759 -15.93 6.79 20.08
CA ALA A 759 -14.78 7.10 20.91
C ALA A 759 -14.71 8.64 21.02
N THR A 760 -15.15 9.19 22.16
CA THR A 760 -15.22 10.63 22.35
C THR A 760 -14.96 11.03 23.79
N THR A 761 -14.58 12.29 23.99
CA THR A 761 -14.45 12.92 25.29
C THR A 761 -15.22 14.22 25.31
N GLN A 762 -15.84 14.53 26.44
CA GLN A 762 -16.56 15.78 26.65
C GLN A 762 -16.23 16.39 28.00
N PRO A 763 -15.75 17.63 28.08
CA PRO A 763 -15.59 18.33 29.35
C PRO A 763 -16.97 18.67 29.94
N ILE A 764 -17.09 18.52 31.25
CA ILE A 764 -18.33 18.74 32.02
C ILE A 764 -18.06 19.54 33.27
N LEU A 765 -19.07 20.26 33.73
CA LEU A 765 -19.12 20.91 35.04
C LEU A 765 -20.22 20.31 35.89
N VAL A 766 -19.85 19.60 36.97
CA VAL A 766 -20.80 19.13 37.99
C VAL A 766 -21.03 20.24 39.00
N LYS A 767 -22.25 20.80 39.00
CA LYS A 767 -22.65 21.95 39.84
C LYS A 767 -23.19 21.51 41.22
#